data_8cc2e19e381231467f328224e79f351d
#
_entry.id   8cc2e19e381231467f328224e79f351d
#
_cell.length_a   1.000
_cell.length_b   1.000
_cell.length_c   1.000
_cell.angle_alpha   90.00
_cell.angle_beta   90.00
_cell.angle_gamma   90.00
#
_symmetry.space_group_name_H-M   'P 1'
#
loop_
_entity.id
_entity.type
_entity.pdbx_description
1 polymer ?
#
loop_
_entity_poly.entity_id
_entity_poly.type
_entity_poly.pdbx_seq_one_letter_code
_entity_poly.pdbx_strand_id
1 'polypeptide(L)'
;SIYKKMSKLVLDLDLALPGEGLEESEDVQEPKPLIGDFTLDEKSRSIELTEDGHQKIEDILFKAGLLEADQNLYQASNLGLLHHVNSALKAKYLFNRDVEYLIKDGQAILIDEHTGRTMPGRRLSDGLHQAIEAKENLNIQQESQTLASTTFQNYFRLYEKLAGMTGTADTEAYEFQEIYNLQVTVIPTNTEVVRKDEDDVIFLTQKEKFEAVIDDIKSTIHNGAPVLVGTASVETSELLSKMLKKAKVNHKVLNAKQHELEANIIVNAGRPGAVTIATNMAGRGTDIVLGGNLEAEISELNKSNNFNNDHIEKIKLDWKDRHDRVIEAGGLHIIATERHESRRIDNQLRGRAGRQGDPGVSRFYLSLEDPLMRLFASDTVKNMMRRMGMEYGESISHGMVTNSIIKAQRKVEGRNFDIRKHLLEYDDVANDQRQVIYQQRKDILEDEDISSIVSNIRDDVVNLCISRFVPVMSVDEQWDIKGLEEALTRDFGVKLAVSQWLESDNRLDEEGLRERIVSLVADNYKIKCSQFGDQIKDVERQVMLQVVDTLWKDHLSAMEQLRQGIGLRAYAQKNPKQEYKRESFRLFEELLDNIKFETVRYLSHVKFASDEELKELERRQKMDQKDHDYNHAKAQGLGDNEEEKTKSNISSKPLVREGPKVGRNELCPCGSGKKYKLCCGKI
;
A
#
# COMPACT_ATOMS: atom_id res chain seq x y z
N SER A 1 -22.64 16.41 -0.34
CA SER A 1 -21.48 15.82 0.34
C SER A 1 -20.62 16.93 0.93
N ILE A 2 -20.16 16.75 2.15
CA ILE A 2 -19.30 17.69 2.87
C ILE A 2 -17.98 17.93 2.11
N TYR A 3 -17.41 16.91 1.49
CA TYR A 3 -16.21 17.00 0.67
C TYR A 3 -16.33 18.01 -0.48
N LYS A 4 -17.48 18.04 -1.19
CA LYS A 4 -17.71 19.03 -2.27
C LYS A 4 -17.80 20.46 -1.76
N LYS A 5 -18.35 20.65 -0.54
CA LYS A 5 -18.36 21.98 0.10
C LYS A 5 -16.94 22.39 0.48
N MET A 6 -16.20 21.52 1.16
CA MET A 6 -14.81 21.80 1.59
C MET A 6 -13.87 22.06 0.42
N SER A 7 -13.95 21.29 -0.66
CA SER A 7 -13.15 21.51 -1.87
C SER A 7 -13.35 22.91 -2.48
N LYS A 8 -14.49 23.53 -2.28
CA LYS A 8 -14.76 24.92 -2.73
C LYS A 8 -14.27 25.95 -1.71
N LEU A 9 -14.51 25.70 -0.43
CA LEU A 9 -14.19 26.64 0.65
C LEU A 9 -12.66 26.83 0.83
N VAL A 10 -11.87 25.78 0.62
CA VAL A 10 -10.39 25.87 0.70
C VAL A 10 -9.76 26.66 -0.46
N LEU A 11 -10.52 27.03 -1.48
CA LEU A 11 -10.02 27.89 -2.57
C LEU A 11 -9.83 29.35 -2.13
N ASP A 12 -10.45 29.75 -1.04
CA ASP A 12 -10.38 31.11 -0.51
C ASP A 12 -9.16 31.28 0.46
N LEU A 13 -8.35 30.22 0.63
CA LEU A 13 -7.13 30.23 1.43
C LEU A 13 -5.91 30.47 0.55
N ASP A 14 -5.00 31.31 1.04
CA ASP A 14 -3.78 31.73 0.34
C ASP A 14 -2.54 31.04 0.91
N LEU A 15 -1.62 30.63 0.01
CA LEU A 15 -0.33 30.06 0.40
C LEU A 15 0.55 31.10 1.11
N ALA A 16 1.11 30.74 2.26
CA ALA A 16 2.01 31.61 2.98
C ALA A 16 3.35 31.73 2.25
N LEU A 17 3.70 32.96 1.89
CA LEU A 17 4.96 33.32 1.26
C LEU A 17 5.80 34.19 2.22
N PRO A 18 7.16 34.14 2.12
CA PRO A 18 8.01 35.04 2.87
C PRO A 18 7.67 36.49 2.50
N GLY A 19 7.39 37.33 3.50
CA GLY A 19 6.99 38.72 3.26
C GLY A 19 8.02 39.50 2.41
N GLU A 20 7.55 40.17 1.36
CA GLU A 20 8.36 41.10 0.57
C GLU A 20 8.53 42.40 1.38
N GLY A 21 9.77 42.68 1.79
CA GLY A 21 10.13 43.97 2.33
C GLY A 21 10.79 43.93 3.68
N LEU A 22 12.10 43.91 3.62
CA LEU A 22 13.06 44.67 4.45
C LEU A 22 14.45 44.31 3.91
N GLU A 23 15.20 45.34 3.53
CA GLU A 23 16.57 45.21 3.04
C GLU A 23 17.43 44.41 4.04
N GLU A 24 18.31 43.59 3.52
CA GLU A 24 19.21 42.72 4.26
C GLU A 24 20.08 43.55 5.23
N SER A 25 19.75 43.53 6.49
CA SER A 25 20.70 43.85 7.56
C SER A 25 21.39 42.54 7.95
N GLU A 26 22.70 42.52 7.79
CA GLU A 26 23.58 41.33 7.87
C GLU A 26 23.69 40.66 9.25
N ASP A 27 22.95 41.03 10.29
CA ASP A 27 23.27 40.66 11.66
C ASP A 27 22.18 40.00 12.53
N VAL A 28 20.99 39.58 11.98
CA VAL A 28 20.04 38.80 12.81
C VAL A 28 19.36 37.73 11.98
N GLN A 29 19.65 36.47 12.27
CA GLN A 29 18.97 35.27 11.74
C GLN A 29 17.60 35.06 12.41
N GLU A 30 16.68 36.01 12.31
CA GLU A 30 15.28 35.70 12.61
C GLU A 30 14.57 35.25 11.33
N PRO A 31 13.80 34.13 11.37
CA PRO A 31 13.04 33.67 10.22
C PRO A 31 12.03 34.76 9.83
N LYS A 32 12.01 35.14 8.56
CA LYS A 32 11.05 36.12 8.02
C LYS A 32 9.63 35.66 8.35
N PRO A 33 8.73 36.55 8.80
CA PRO A 33 7.34 36.20 9.06
C PRO A 33 6.68 35.71 7.77
N LEU A 34 6.07 34.55 7.82
CA LEU A 34 5.29 33.96 6.74
C LEU A 34 3.92 34.65 6.71
N ILE A 35 3.57 35.26 5.58
CA ILE A 35 2.26 35.90 5.39
C ILE A 35 1.41 35.02 4.49
N GLY A 36 0.30 34.52 5.01
CA GLY A 36 -0.63 33.62 4.32
C GLY A 36 -1.34 32.67 5.25
N ASP A 37 -2.28 31.91 4.74
CA ASP A 37 -3.21 31.10 5.50
C ASP A 37 -2.70 29.68 5.79
N PHE A 38 -1.80 29.16 4.95
CA PHE A 38 -1.20 27.83 5.17
C PHE A 38 0.21 27.75 4.60
N THR A 39 1.02 26.88 5.18
CA THR A 39 2.36 26.55 4.72
C THR A 39 2.32 25.21 3.97
N LEU A 40 3.14 25.11 2.92
CA LEU A 40 3.31 23.91 2.12
C LEU A 40 4.76 23.46 2.20
N ASP A 41 5.01 22.28 2.76
CA ASP A 41 6.32 21.64 2.69
C ASP A 41 6.26 20.49 1.68
N GLU A 42 6.80 20.73 0.49
CA GLU A 42 6.89 19.73 -0.57
C GLU A 42 7.80 18.54 -0.21
N LYS A 43 8.77 18.74 0.70
CA LYS A 43 9.74 17.69 1.09
C LYS A 43 9.12 16.68 2.05
N SER A 44 8.34 17.17 3.03
CA SER A 44 7.61 16.32 3.99
C SER A 44 6.20 15.96 3.49
N ARG A 45 5.76 16.53 2.36
CA ARG A 45 4.39 16.42 1.84
C ARG A 45 3.34 16.77 2.90
N SER A 46 3.61 17.82 3.67
CA SER A 46 2.71 18.32 4.70
C SER A 46 2.16 19.69 4.35
N ILE A 47 0.94 19.93 4.81
CA ILE A 47 0.29 21.23 4.78
C ILE A 47 -0.14 21.55 6.20
N GLU A 48 0.20 22.73 6.67
CA GLU A 48 -0.15 23.20 8.00
C GLU A 48 -0.79 24.59 7.89
N LEU A 49 -1.93 24.77 8.56
CA LEU A 49 -2.58 26.07 8.65
C LEU A 49 -1.76 26.98 9.56
N THR A 50 -1.64 28.25 9.19
CA THR A 50 -1.08 29.30 10.07
C THR A 50 -2.13 29.77 11.09
N GLU A 51 -1.76 30.55 12.09
CA GLU A 51 -2.72 31.12 13.03
C GLU A 51 -3.78 31.97 12.31
N ASP A 52 -3.39 32.79 11.35
CA ASP A 52 -4.31 33.58 10.51
C ASP A 52 -5.20 32.67 9.65
N GLY A 53 -4.63 31.57 9.14
CA GLY A 53 -5.38 30.56 8.38
C GLY A 53 -6.43 29.83 9.20
N HIS A 54 -6.15 29.57 10.46
CA HIS A 54 -7.14 28.98 11.37
C HIS A 54 -8.33 29.92 11.57
N GLN A 55 -8.09 31.21 11.84
CA GLN A 55 -9.16 32.18 12.02
C GLN A 55 -9.96 32.35 10.72
N LYS A 56 -9.28 32.46 9.58
CA LYS A 56 -9.93 32.65 8.28
C LYS A 56 -10.82 31.45 7.91
N ILE A 57 -10.35 30.22 8.12
CA ILE A 57 -11.15 29.02 7.82
C ILE A 57 -12.34 28.86 8.75
N GLU A 58 -12.20 29.22 10.05
CA GLU A 58 -13.33 29.25 10.99
C GLU A 58 -14.41 30.24 10.54
N ASP A 59 -14.03 31.45 10.12
CA ASP A 59 -14.94 32.44 9.54
C ASP A 59 -15.65 31.95 8.27
N ILE A 60 -14.91 31.27 7.40
CA ILE A 60 -15.47 30.68 6.17
C ILE A 60 -16.50 29.59 6.50
N LEU A 61 -16.16 28.71 7.45
CA LEU A 61 -17.04 27.62 7.90
C LEU A 61 -18.28 28.14 8.61
N PHE A 62 -18.12 29.18 9.42
CA PHE A 62 -19.24 29.88 10.05
C PHE A 62 -20.20 30.48 9.00
N LYS A 63 -19.67 31.23 8.03
CA LYS A 63 -20.47 31.79 6.91
C LYS A 63 -21.17 30.70 6.08
N ALA A 64 -20.54 29.53 5.97
CA ALA A 64 -21.11 28.37 5.27
C ALA A 64 -22.16 27.60 6.09
N GLY A 65 -22.38 27.97 7.37
CA GLY A 65 -23.32 27.29 8.27
C GLY A 65 -22.87 25.89 8.70
N LEU A 66 -21.55 25.65 8.72
CA LEU A 66 -20.94 24.39 9.11
C LEU A 66 -20.32 24.44 10.52
N LEU A 67 -20.13 25.64 11.07
CA LEU A 67 -19.64 25.91 12.41
C LEU A 67 -20.57 26.92 13.10
N GLU A 68 -20.81 26.77 14.40
CA GLU A 68 -21.60 27.71 15.20
C GLU A 68 -20.70 28.81 15.79
N ALA A 69 -21.28 29.97 16.15
CA ALA A 69 -20.53 31.15 16.56
C ALA A 69 -19.65 30.97 17.82
N ASP A 70 -20.01 30.04 18.70
CA ASP A 70 -19.30 29.76 19.95
C ASP A 70 -18.37 28.54 19.87
N GLN A 71 -18.19 27.95 18.68
CA GLN A 71 -17.40 26.75 18.47
C GLN A 71 -16.14 27.06 17.69
N ASN A 72 -15.05 26.36 18.05
CA ASN A 72 -13.79 26.37 17.29
C ASN A 72 -13.52 24.98 16.67
N LEU A 73 -12.60 24.93 15.70
CA LEU A 73 -12.25 23.70 14.99
C LEU A 73 -11.60 22.62 15.86
N TYR A 74 -11.06 23.00 17.01
CA TYR A 74 -10.33 22.08 17.92
C TYR A 74 -11.23 21.44 18.99
N GLN A 75 -12.50 21.78 19.04
CA GLN A 75 -13.45 21.08 19.90
C GLN A 75 -13.67 19.65 19.39
N ALA A 76 -13.83 18.70 20.30
CA ALA A 76 -13.99 17.27 19.97
C ALA A 76 -15.12 17.00 18.97
N SER A 77 -16.19 17.78 19.00
CA SER A 77 -17.31 17.74 18.04
C SER A 77 -16.92 18.14 16.62
N ASN A 78 -15.89 18.98 16.46
CA ASN A 78 -15.54 19.64 15.20
C ASN A 78 -14.25 19.10 14.56
N LEU A 79 -13.56 18.14 15.22
CA LEU A 79 -12.35 17.50 14.67
C LEU A 79 -12.57 16.88 13.29
N GLY A 80 -13.78 16.39 13.01
CA GLY A 80 -14.16 15.91 11.69
C GLY A 80 -14.14 17.01 10.60
N LEU A 81 -14.51 18.25 10.96
CA LEU A 81 -14.42 19.39 10.04
C LEU A 81 -12.99 19.76 9.73
N LEU A 82 -12.14 19.82 10.76
CA LEU A 82 -10.69 20.06 10.60
C LEU A 82 -10.04 18.99 9.71
N HIS A 83 -10.42 17.74 9.91
CA HIS A 83 -9.95 16.64 9.06
C HIS A 83 -10.35 16.83 7.60
N HIS A 84 -11.60 17.22 7.33
CA HIS A 84 -12.07 17.48 5.96
C HIS A 84 -11.38 18.69 5.32
N VAL A 85 -11.08 19.74 6.08
CA VAL A 85 -10.31 20.90 5.60
C VAL A 85 -8.91 20.46 5.21
N ASN A 86 -8.20 19.74 6.09
CA ASN A 86 -6.85 19.25 5.81
C ASN A 86 -6.80 18.30 4.61
N SER A 87 -7.77 17.40 4.48
CA SER A 87 -7.87 16.49 3.34
C SER A 87 -8.14 17.25 2.03
N ALA A 88 -8.96 18.30 2.06
CA ALA A 88 -9.25 19.14 0.89
C ALA A 88 -8.02 19.98 0.48
N LEU A 89 -7.28 20.55 1.43
CA LEU A 89 -6.03 21.25 1.17
C LEU A 89 -4.96 20.33 0.57
N LYS A 90 -4.75 19.15 1.17
CA LYS A 90 -3.83 18.13 0.63
C LYS A 90 -4.21 17.72 -0.77
N ALA A 91 -5.49 17.42 -1.02
CA ALA A 91 -5.98 17.04 -2.35
C ALA A 91 -5.74 18.15 -3.38
N LYS A 92 -5.83 19.44 -2.98
CA LYS A 92 -5.68 20.58 -3.89
C LYS A 92 -4.23 20.85 -4.24
N TYR A 93 -3.33 20.84 -3.27
CA TYR A 93 -1.97 21.35 -3.42
C TYR A 93 -0.89 20.28 -3.49
N LEU A 94 -1.11 19.07 -2.93
CA LEU A 94 -0.14 17.97 -2.94
C LEU A 94 -0.45 16.87 -3.96
N PHE A 95 -1.70 16.79 -4.44
CA PHE A 95 -2.12 15.77 -5.40
C PHE A 95 -2.52 16.42 -6.71
N ASN A 96 -1.65 16.31 -7.70
CA ASN A 96 -1.85 16.91 -9.02
C ASN A 96 -2.34 15.86 -10.02
N ARG A 97 -3.26 16.27 -10.87
CA ARG A 97 -3.74 15.43 -11.96
C ARG A 97 -2.60 15.13 -12.94
N ASP A 98 -2.55 13.89 -13.41
CA ASP A 98 -1.55 13.35 -14.33
C ASP A 98 -0.14 13.22 -13.74
N VAL A 99 0.02 13.45 -12.43
CA VAL A 99 1.24 13.18 -11.64
C VAL A 99 0.96 12.10 -10.61
N GLU A 100 0.11 12.36 -9.62
CA GLU A 100 -0.24 11.41 -8.56
C GLU A 100 -1.48 10.57 -8.90
N TYR A 101 -2.38 11.06 -9.76
CA TYR A 101 -3.57 10.34 -10.21
C TYR A 101 -3.99 10.75 -11.62
N LEU A 102 -4.73 9.89 -12.30
CA LEU A 102 -5.40 10.20 -13.55
C LEU A 102 -6.91 9.93 -13.45
N ILE A 103 -7.67 10.52 -14.36
CA ILE A 103 -9.12 10.29 -14.44
C ILE A 103 -9.38 9.39 -15.63
N LYS A 104 -9.95 8.20 -15.35
CA LYS A 104 -10.41 7.24 -16.38
C LYS A 104 -11.79 6.71 -15.97
N ASP A 105 -12.71 6.64 -16.91
CA ASP A 105 -14.08 6.09 -16.71
C ASP A 105 -14.85 6.74 -15.54
N GLY A 106 -14.62 8.05 -15.30
CA GLY A 106 -15.27 8.79 -14.22
C GLY A 106 -14.74 8.46 -12.82
N GLN A 107 -13.58 7.83 -12.72
CA GLN A 107 -12.90 7.50 -11.47
C GLN A 107 -11.51 8.12 -11.41
N ALA A 108 -11.07 8.49 -10.20
CA ALA A 108 -9.69 8.86 -9.94
C ALA A 108 -8.86 7.58 -9.69
N ILE A 109 -7.88 7.31 -10.54
CA ILE A 109 -7.00 6.16 -10.45
C ILE A 109 -5.61 6.65 -10.07
N LEU A 110 -5.04 6.10 -9.01
CA LEU A 110 -3.71 6.48 -8.54
C LEU A 110 -2.63 6.03 -9.51
N ILE A 111 -1.58 6.83 -9.61
CA ILE A 111 -0.35 6.50 -10.33
C ILE A 111 0.71 6.15 -9.28
N ASP A 112 1.36 5.01 -9.45
CA ASP A 112 2.49 4.63 -8.61
C ASP A 112 3.70 5.51 -8.93
N GLU A 113 4.16 6.24 -7.94
CA GLU A 113 5.24 7.22 -8.05
C GLU A 113 6.56 6.60 -8.55
N HIS A 114 6.80 5.34 -8.18
CA HIS A 114 8.06 4.65 -8.52
C HIS A 114 8.02 3.93 -9.87
N THR A 115 6.86 3.44 -10.29
CA THR A 115 6.73 2.68 -11.54
C THR A 115 6.03 3.47 -12.64
N GLY A 116 5.35 4.58 -12.29
CA GLY A 116 4.52 5.36 -13.21
C GLY A 116 3.33 4.58 -13.76
N ARG A 117 2.95 3.46 -13.12
CA ARG A 117 1.81 2.63 -13.52
C ARG A 117 0.55 3.02 -12.77
N THR A 118 -0.59 2.87 -13.42
CA THR A 118 -1.87 3.04 -12.76
C THR A 118 -2.15 1.91 -11.80
N MET A 119 -2.76 2.23 -10.67
CA MET A 119 -3.15 1.27 -9.62
C MET A 119 -4.69 1.22 -9.51
N PRO A 120 -5.37 0.47 -10.40
CA PRO A 120 -6.83 0.36 -10.35
C PRO A 120 -7.27 -0.30 -9.05
N GLY A 121 -8.34 0.22 -8.44
CA GLY A 121 -8.89 -0.32 -7.19
C GLY A 121 -8.18 0.12 -5.91
N ARG A 122 -6.98 0.70 -5.98
CA ARG A 122 -6.31 1.28 -4.82
C ARG A 122 -6.88 2.67 -4.52
N ARG A 123 -7.18 2.92 -3.26
CA ARG A 123 -7.71 4.21 -2.78
C ARG A 123 -6.85 4.75 -1.65
N LEU A 124 -6.79 6.06 -1.52
CA LEU A 124 -6.14 6.72 -0.39
C LEU A 124 -7.08 6.67 0.82
N SER A 125 -6.50 6.53 2.00
CA SER A 125 -7.20 6.54 3.28
C SER A 125 -7.56 7.95 3.74
N ASP A 126 -8.21 8.02 4.88
CA ASP A 126 -8.45 9.25 5.64
C ASP A 126 -9.19 10.34 4.84
N GLY A 127 -10.20 9.96 4.05
CA GLY A 127 -11.01 10.90 3.29
C GLY A 127 -10.28 11.61 2.13
N LEU A 128 -8.98 11.36 1.95
CA LEU A 128 -8.17 12.05 0.93
C LEU A 128 -8.60 11.67 -0.49
N HIS A 129 -8.95 10.40 -0.72
CA HIS A 129 -9.45 9.99 -2.05
C HIS A 129 -10.78 10.65 -2.38
N GLN A 130 -11.68 10.75 -1.40
CA GLN A 130 -12.95 11.47 -1.52
C GLN A 130 -12.75 12.96 -1.77
N ALA A 131 -11.71 13.56 -1.16
CA ALA A 131 -11.35 14.95 -1.41
C ALA A 131 -10.84 15.15 -2.85
N ILE A 132 -10.08 14.20 -3.40
CA ILE A 132 -9.65 14.22 -4.82
C ILE A 132 -10.87 14.04 -5.74
N GLU A 133 -11.78 13.09 -5.45
CA GLU A 133 -13.03 12.91 -6.19
C GLU A 133 -13.88 14.19 -6.18
N ALA A 134 -13.93 14.89 -5.03
CA ALA A 134 -14.61 16.16 -4.89
C ALA A 134 -13.95 17.29 -5.70
N LYS A 135 -12.61 17.38 -5.69
CA LYS A 135 -11.82 18.32 -6.46
C LYS A 135 -12.09 18.19 -7.97
N GLU A 136 -12.19 16.97 -8.46
CA GLU A 136 -12.40 16.65 -9.86
C GLU A 136 -13.89 16.54 -10.25
N ASN A 137 -14.81 16.87 -9.32
CA ASN A 137 -16.27 16.78 -9.50
C ASN A 137 -16.78 15.38 -9.86
N LEU A 138 -16.08 14.34 -9.44
CA LEU A 138 -16.47 12.95 -9.64
C LEU A 138 -17.57 12.52 -8.65
N ASN A 139 -18.10 11.30 -8.84
CA ASN A 139 -18.95 10.67 -7.85
C ASN A 139 -18.11 10.25 -6.65
N ILE A 140 -18.45 10.79 -5.45
CA ILE A 140 -17.75 10.48 -4.20
C ILE A 140 -18.22 9.11 -3.73
N GLN A 141 -17.30 8.17 -3.65
CA GLN A 141 -17.57 6.82 -3.14
C GLN A 141 -17.45 6.79 -1.60
N GLN A 142 -17.99 5.72 -1.00
CA GLN A 142 -17.88 5.52 0.44
C GLN A 142 -16.41 5.35 0.86
N GLU A 143 -16.11 5.77 2.07
CA GLU A 143 -14.80 5.59 2.66
C GLU A 143 -14.59 4.13 3.04
N SER A 144 -13.44 3.56 2.67
CA SER A 144 -13.05 2.22 3.09
C SER A 144 -12.21 2.31 4.35
N GLN A 145 -12.59 1.54 5.37
CA GLN A 145 -11.78 1.43 6.58
C GLN A 145 -10.74 0.32 6.42
N THR A 146 -9.47 0.65 6.62
CA THR A 146 -8.39 -0.33 6.68
C THR A 146 -8.50 -1.11 7.98
N LEU A 147 -8.74 -2.40 7.90
CA LEU A 147 -8.85 -3.27 9.09
C LEU A 147 -7.48 -3.65 9.65
N ALA A 148 -6.52 -3.90 8.78
CA ALA A 148 -5.15 -4.27 9.15
C ALA A 148 -4.19 -3.96 8.01
N SER A 149 -2.93 -3.73 8.36
CA SER A 149 -1.82 -3.58 7.42
C SER A 149 -0.63 -4.42 7.89
N THR A 150 0.22 -4.81 6.96
CA THR A 150 1.52 -5.43 7.25
C THR A 150 2.55 -4.89 6.28
N THR A 151 3.80 -4.87 6.69
CA THR A 151 4.89 -4.49 5.81
C THR A 151 5.20 -5.60 4.80
N PHE A 152 5.71 -5.24 3.62
CA PHE A 152 6.22 -6.23 2.66
C PHE A 152 7.32 -7.10 3.27
N GLN A 153 8.17 -6.51 4.11
CA GLN A 153 9.25 -7.19 4.79
C GLN A 153 8.72 -8.34 5.67
N ASN A 154 7.74 -8.06 6.53
CA ASN A 154 7.15 -9.08 7.38
C ASN A 154 6.35 -10.11 6.60
N TYR A 155 5.68 -9.70 5.51
CA TYR A 155 4.99 -10.64 4.64
C TYR A 155 5.98 -11.66 4.01
N PHE A 156 7.09 -11.20 3.44
CA PHE A 156 8.06 -12.10 2.82
C PHE A 156 8.86 -12.94 3.82
N ARG A 157 9.02 -12.50 5.06
CA ARG A 157 9.63 -13.29 6.15
C ARG A 157 8.80 -14.52 6.55
N LEU A 158 7.54 -14.63 6.13
CA LEU A 158 6.71 -15.82 6.35
C LEU A 158 7.20 -17.05 5.56
N TYR A 159 7.99 -16.85 4.51
CA TYR A 159 8.50 -17.94 3.69
C TYR A 159 9.78 -18.52 4.28
N GLU A 160 9.84 -19.85 4.49
CA GLU A 160 11.03 -20.55 4.97
C GLU A 160 12.19 -20.47 3.98
N LYS A 161 11.88 -20.53 2.67
CA LYS A 161 12.85 -20.37 1.59
C LYS A 161 12.47 -19.14 0.77
N LEU A 162 13.33 -18.16 0.80
CA LEU A 162 13.19 -16.93 0.03
C LEU A 162 14.41 -16.75 -0.86
N ALA A 163 14.18 -16.53 -2.15
CA ALA A 163 15.23 -16.23 -3.12
C ALA A 163 14.67 -15.29 -4.20
N GLY A 164 15.58 -14.63 -4.91
CA GLY A 164 15.21 -13.74 -6.01
C GLY A 164 16.33 -13.56 -7.01
N MET A 165 15.99 -13.08 -8.18
CA MET A 165 16.93 -12.76 -9.24
C MET A 165 16.64 -11.39 -9.83
N THR A 166 17.69 -10.58 -9.96
CA THR A 166 17.61 -9.27 -10.60
C THR A 166 19.00 -8.84 -11.07
N GLY A 167 19.06 -8.02 -12.10
CA GLY A 167 20.32 -7.43 -12.57
C GLY A 167 20.85 -6.26 -11.71
N THR A 168 20.16 -5.88 -10.61
CA THR A 168 20.46 -4.66 -9.86
C THR A 168 20.42 -4.84 -8.34
N ALA A 169 20.58 -6.06 -7.81
CA ALA A 169 20.55 -6.32 -6.37
C ALA A 169 21.79 -5.82 -5.63
N ASP A 170 22.94 -5.72 -6.28
CA ASP A 170 24.21 -5.40 -5.65
C ASP A 170 24.19 -4.05 -4.89
N THR A 171 23.48 -3.05 -5.42
CA THR A 171 23.35 -1.74 -4.78
C THR A 171 22.63 -1.80 -3.43
N GLU A 172 21.77 -2.79 -3.22
CA GLU A 172 20.93 -2.98 -2.04
C GLU A 172 21.32 -4.24 -1.23
N ALA A 173 22.52 -4.79 -1.47
CA ALA A 173 22.99 -6.02 -0.83
C ALA A 173 22.95 -5.95 0.71
N TYR A 174 23.28 -4.78 1.27
CA TYR A 174 23.21 -4.55 2.71
C TYR A 174 21.78 -4.65 3.25
N GLU A 175 20.80 -4.07 2.57
CA GLU A 175 19.39 -4.14 2.97
C GLU A 175 18.85 -5.57 2.90
N PHE A 176 19.20 -6.34 1.85
CA PHE A 176 18.84 -7.74 1.75
C PHE A 176 19.40 -8.58 2.90
N GLN A 177 20.65 -8.34 3.29
CA GLN A 177 21.27 -9.03 4.41
C GLN A 177 20.62 -8.66 5.75
N GLU A 178 20.42 -7.38 6.03
CA GLU A 178 19.89 -6.87 7.30
C GLU A 178 18.43 -7.26 7.54
N ILE A 179 17.60 -7.18 6.49
CA ILE A 179 16.16 -7.38 6.63
C ILE A 179 15.75 -8.84 6.44
N TYR A 180 16.30 -9.51 5.43
CA TYR A 180 15.86 -10.84 5.02
C TYR A 180 16.89 -11.94 5.27
N ASN A 181 18.08 -11.59 5.78
CA ASN A 181 19.24 -12.49 5.92
C ASN A 181 19.62 -13.17 4.59
N LEU A 182 19.44 -12.45 3.47
CA LEU A 182 19.77 -12.93 2.13
C LEU A 182 21.09 -12.35 1.66
N GLN A 183 21.98 -13.23 1.21
CA GLN A 183 23.23 -12.83 0.57
C GLN A 183 23.02 -12.59 -0.92
N VAL A 184 23.59 -11.50 -1.44
CA VAL A 184 23.58 -11.19 -2.85
C VAL A 184 24.83 -11.78 -3.49
N THR A 185 24.63 -12.70 -4.44
CA THR A 185 25.70 -13.29 -5.24
C THR A 185 25.69 -12.69 -6.64
N VAL A 186 26.77 -12.01 -6.99
CA VAL A 186 26.94 -11.44 -8.33
C VAL A 186 27.42 -12.52 -9.29
N ILE A 187 26.58 -12.90 -10.24
CA ILE A 187 26.92 -13.85 -11.29
C ILE A 187 27.50 -13.06 -12.47
N PRO A 188 28.71 -13.42 -12.97
CA PRO A 188 29.28 -12.76 -14.13
C PRO A 188 28.36 -12.86 -15.35
N THR A 189 28.38 -11.83 -16.19
CA THR A 189 27.64 -11.82 -17.45
C THR A 189 28.12 -12.91 -18.41
N ASN A 190 27.22 -13.50 -19.20
CA ASN A 190 27.52 -14.54 -20.17
C ASN A 190 28.49 -14.02 -21.26
N THR A 191 28.32 -12.78 -21.69
CA THR A 191 29.18 -12.08 -22.64
C THR A 191 29.67 -10.77 -22.01
N GLU A 192 30.80 -10.25 -22.49
CA GLU A 192 31.32 -8.97 -22.02
C GLU A 192 30.32 -7.82 -22.31
N VAL A 193 30.20 -6.88 -21.36
CA VAL A 193 29.38 -5.70 -21.55
C VAL A 193 30.11 -4.67 -22.39
N VAL A 194 29.68 -4.49 -23.63
CA VAL A 194 30.26 -3.54 -24.60
C VAL A 194 29.68 -2.14 -24.50
N ARG A 195 28.55 -2.00 -23.76
CA ARG A 195 27.86 -0.72 -23.55
C ARG A 195 28.82 0.34 -22.97
N LYS A 196 28.75 1.55 -23.52
CA LYS A 196 29.48 2.72 -23.02
C LYS A 196 28.58 3.56 -22.12
N ASP A 197 28.92 3.65 -20.85
CA ASP A 197 28.23 4.51 -19.90
C ASP A 197 29.03 5.82 -19.80
N GLU A 198 28.50 6.90 -20.41
CA GLU A 198 29.15 8.20 -20.46
C GLU A 198 28.92 9.00 -19.18
N ASP A 199 29.80 9.99 -18.93
CA ASP A 199 29.67 10.91 -17.79
C ASP A 199 28.40 11.73 -17.86
N ASP A 200 27.87 12.09 -16.70
CA ASP A 200 26.69 12.95 -16.57
C ASP A 200 26.97 14.34 -17.11
N VAL A 201 25.99 14.93 -17.77
CA VAL A 201 26.02 16.30 -18.31
C VAL A 201 25.10 17.18 -17.49
N ILE A 202 25.62 18.24 -16.88
CA ILE A 202 24.87 19.08 -15.93
C ILE A 202 24.73 20.48 -16.50
N PHE A 203 23.48 20.98 -16.50
CA PHE A 203 23.07 22.31 -16.91
C PHE A 203 22.56 23.14 -15.73
N LEU A 204 22.54 24.45 -15.87
CA LEU A 204 22.00 25.34 -14.84
C LEU A 204 20.48 25.25 -14.76
N THR A 205 19.79 25.17 -15.91
CA THR A 205 18.34 25.17 -15.99
C THR A 205 17.77 23.95 -16.69
N GLN A 206 16.52 23.60 -16.39
CA GLN A 206 15.80 22.52 -17.08
C GLN A 206 15.64 22.79 -18.58
N LYS A 207 15.48 24.06 -18.95
CA LYS A 207 15.31 24.45 -20.37
C LYS A 207 16.54 24.10 -21.18
N GLU A 208 17.74 24.50 -20.72
CA GLU A 208 19.01 24.16 -21.36
C GLU A 208 19.21 22.64 -21.48
N LYS A 209 18.92 21.92 -20.41
CA LYS A 209 18.94 20.47 -20.39
C LYS A 209 18.11 19.85 -21.50
N PHE A 210 16.84 20.27 -21.64
CA PHE A 210 15.95 19.71 -22.66
C PHE A 210 16.36 20.12 -24.09
N GLU A 211 16.89 21.30 -24.29
CA GLU A 211 17.47 21.71 -25.58
C GLU A 211 18.63 20.78 -25.97
N ALA A 212 19.57 20.51 -25.06
CA ALA A 212 20.66 19.61 -25.27
C ALA A 212 20.22 18.15 -25.52
N VAL A 213 19.21 17.67 -24.80
CA VAL A 213 18.60 16.34 -25.01
C VAL A 213 18.02 16.23 -26.41
N ILE A 214 17.33 17.26 -26.91
CA ILE A 214 16.76 17.25 -28.26
C ILE A 214 17.85 17.23 -29.34
N ASP A 215 18.94 17.94 -29.14
CA ASP A 215 20.03 17.98 -30.11
C ASP A 215 20.81 16.65 -30.12
N ASP A 216 20.99 15.99 -28.97
CA ASP A 216 21.57 14.64 -28.91
C ASP A 216 20.64 13.61 -29.59
N ILE A 217 19.33 13.68 -29.35
CA ILE A 217 18.34 12.83 -30.05
C ILE A 217 18.47 12.99 -31.57
N LYS A 218 18.51 14.23 -32.09
CA LYS A 218 18.64 14.49 -33.54
C LYS A 218 19.94 13.92 -34.11
N SER A 219 21.05 14.12 -33.40
CA SER A 219 22.36 13.59 -33.80
C SER A 219 22.36 12.06 -33.86
N THR A 220 21.78 11.42 -32.83
CA THR A 220 21.72 9.96 -32.72
C THR A 220 20.82 9.35 -33.81
N ILE A 221 19.68 9.94 -34.09
CA ILE A 221 18.78 9.50 -35.18
C ILE A 221 19.46 9.64 -36.55
N HIS A 222 20.21 10.73 -36.77
CA HIS A 222 20.93 10.94 -38.02
C HIS A 222 21.95 9.83 -38.30
N ASN A 223 22.51 9.28 -37.22
CA ASN A 223 23.44 8.14 -37.32
C ASN A 223 22.69 6.78 -37.46
N GLY A 224 21.37 6.75 -37.40
CA GLY A 224 20.55 5.56 -37.55
C GLY A 224 20.31 4.77 -36.26
N ALA A 225 20.83 5.20 -35.10
CA ALA A 225 20.64 4.51 -33.85
C ALA A 225 19.26 4.80 -33.24
N PRO A 226 18.59 3.81 -32.61
CA PRO A 226 17.38 4.01 -31.83
C PRO A 226 17.69 4.70 -30.50
N VAL A 227 16.74 5.55 -30.04
CA VAL A 227 16.86 6.31 -28.79
C VAL A 227 15.73 5.97 -27.83
N LEU A 228 16.10 5.63 -26.60
CA LEU A 228 15.18 5.49 -25.48
C LEU A 228 15.43 6.63 -24.47
N VAL A 229 14.44 7.49 -24.30
CA VAL A 229 14.52 8.60 -23.34
C VAL A 229 13.77 8.23 -22.08
N GLY A 230 14.48 8.15 -20.94
CA GLY A 230 13.91 7.92 -19.62
C GLY A 230 13.54 9.26 -18.95
N THR A 231 12.29 9.37 -18.46
CA THR A 231 11.79 10.53 -17.70
C THR A 231 11.22 10.04 -16.36
N ALA A 232 11.29 10.84 -15.30
CA ALA A 232 10.77 10.42 -13.99
C ALA A 232 9.25 10.56 -13.88
N SER A 233 8.64 11.55 -14.56
CA SER A 233 7.20 11.81 -14.45
C SER A 233 6.49 11.79 -15.80
N VAL A 234 5.15 11.61 -15.76
CA VAL A 234 4.29 11.73 -16.94
C VAL A 234 4.34 13.15 -17.50
N GLU A 235 4.35 14.14 -16.61
CA GLU A 235 4.42 15.55 -16.98
C GLU A 235 5.69 15.86 -17.78
N THR A 236 6.85 15.43 -17.27
CA THR A 236 8.14 15.59 -17.97
C THR A 236 8.12 14.91 -19.33
N SER A 237 7.50 13.71 -19.44
CA SER A 237 7.38 12.99 -20.70
C SER A 237 6.54 13.74 -21.73
N GLU A 238 5.46 14.37 -21.29
CA GLU A 238 4.58 15.17 -22.15
C GLU A 238 5.22 16.50 -22.58
N LEU A 239 5.94 17.15 -21.63
CA LEU A 239 6.71 18.36 -21.93
C LEU A 239 7.75 18.10 -23.03
N LEU A 240 8.56 17.06 -22.86
CA LEU A 240 9.56 16.66 -23.84
C LEU A 240 8.92 16.27 -25.18
N SER A 241 7.78 15.56 -25.13
CA SER A 241 7.02 15.22 -26.35
C SER A 241 6.56 16.47 -27.10
N LYS A 242 6.06 17.52 -26.40
CA LYS A 242 5.67 18.79 -27.01
C LYS A 242 6.87 19.48 -27.65
N MET A 243 8.04 19.45 -27.01
CA MET A 243 9.27 20.03 -27.52
C MET A 243 9.79 19.28 -28.77
N LEU A 244 9.77 17.95 -28.76
CA LEU A 244 10.17 17.12 -29.90
C LEU A 244 9.21 17.29 -31.10
N LYS A 245 7.88 17.45 -30.86
CA LYS A 245 6.93 17.81 -31.93
C LYS A 245 7.26 19.14 -32.57
N LYS A 246 7.60 20.19 -31.79
CA LYS A 246 8.06 21.48 -32.30
C LYS A 246 9.36 21.34 -33.11
N ALA A 247 10.26 20.47 -32.67
CA ALA A 247 11.52 20.15 -33.37
C ALA A 247 11.34 19.22 -34.59
N LYS A 248 10.10 18.79 -34.90
CA LYS A 248 9.73 17.88 -36.01
C LYS A 248 10.40 16.51 -35.92
N VAL A 249 10.68 16.01 -34.70
CA VAL A 249 11.20 14.68 -34.45
C VAL A 249 10.03 13.73 -34.23
N ASN A 250 9.96 12.67 -35.05
CA ASN A 250 8.96 11.61 -34.87
C ASN A 250 9.31 10.77 -33.66
N HIS A 251 8.38 10.58 -32.72
CA HIS A 251 8.61 9.82 -31.48
C HIS A 251 7.32 9.18 -30.98
N LYS A 252 7.48 8.18 -30.14
CA LYS A 252 6.40 7.53 -29.39
C LYS A 252 6.57 7.81 -27.90
N VAL A 253 5.44 7.97 -27.18
CA VAL A 253 5.45 8.19 -25.73
C VAL A 253 4.84 6.98 -25.05
N LEU A 254 5.52 6.50 -24.02
CA LEU A 254 5.14 5.38 -23.20
C LEU A 254 5.02 5.86 -21.74
N ASN A 255 3.82 6.15 -21.32
CA ASN A 255 3.52 6.61 -19.97
C ASN A 255 2.22 5.96 -19.46
N ALA A 256 1.83 6.24 -18.21
CA ALA A 256 0.65 5.68 -17.57
C ALA A 256 -0.67 5.84 -18.37
N LYS A 257 -0.76 6.89 -19.21
CA LYS A 257 -1.95 7.14 -20.04
C LYS A 257 -2.06 6.20 -21.24
N GLN A 258 -0.96 5.58 -21.66
CA GLN A 258 -0.88 4.72 -22.86
C GLN A 258 -0.50 3.28 -22.54
N HIS A 259 -0.81 2.83 -21.35
CA HIS A 259 -0.45 1.49 -20.87
C HIS A 259 -0.94 0.35 -21.79
N GLU A 260 -2.14 0.48 -22.38
CA GLU A 260 -2.71 -0.51 -23.30
C GLU A 260 -1.89 -0.69 -24.60
N LEU A 261 -1.13 0.32 -25.00
CA LEU A 261 -0.29 0.30 -26.20
C LEU A 261 1.20 -0.03 -25.89
N GLU A 262 1.53 -0.28 -24.62
CA GLU A 262 2.90 -0.46 -24.14
C GLU A 262 3.66 -1.53 -24.94
N ALA A 263 3.08 -2.71 -25.08
CA ALA A 263 3.70 -3.83 -25.79
C ALA A 263 4.02 -3.47 -27.26
N ASN A 264 3.06 -2.83 -27.97
CA ASN A 264 3.24 -2.45 -29.37
C ASN A 264 4.28 -1.34 -29.57
N ILE A 265 4.45 -0.44 -28.60
CA ILE A 265 5.45 0.61 -28.66
C ILE A 265 6.83 0.03 -28.49
N ILE A 266 7.01 -0.87 -27.49
CA ILE A 266 8.32 -1.46 -27.19
C ILE A 266 8.81 -2.38 -28.30
N VAL A 267 7.92 -3.16 -28.92
CA VAL A 267 8.22 -4.01 -30.10
C VAL A 267 8.97 -3.22 -31.18
N ASN A 268 8.64 -1.95 -31.36
CA ASN A 268 9.22 -1.09 -32.39
C ASN A 268 10.33 -0.16 -31.87
N ALA A 269 10.62 -0.13 -30.58
CA ALA A 269 11.57 0.80 -29.98
C ALA A 269 13.03 0.58 -30.43
N GLY A 270 13.38 -0.64 -30.85
CA GLY A 270 14.72 -0.99 -31.35
C GLY A 270 14.91 -0.79 -32.85
N ARG A 271 13.94 -0.25 -33.60
CA ARG A 271 14.09 0.01 -35.05
C ARG A 271 15.04 1.17 -35.32
N PRO A 272 15.76 1.18 -36.48
CA PRO A 272 16.65 2.29 -36.84
C PRO A 272 15.97 3.63 -36.73
N GLY A 273 16.59 4.60 -36.02
CA GLY A 273 16.08 5.96 -35.84
C GLY A 273 14.77 6.09 -35.05
N ALA A 274 14.32 5.03 -34.38
CA ALA A 274 13.14 5.09 -33.51
C ALA A 274 13.44 5.93 -32.25
N VAL A 275 12.52 6.80 -31.87
CA VAL A 275 12.58 7.55 -30.60
C VAL A 275 11.42 7.15 -29.72
N THR A 276 11.72 6.67 -28.51
CA THR A 276 10.73 6.29 -27.52
C THR A 276 10.99 7.07 -26.23
N ILE A 277 10.02 7.84 -25.76
CA ILE A 277 10.04 8.47 -24.44
C ILE A 277 9.31 7.52 -23.48
N ALA A 278 9.96 7.09 -22.41
CA ALA A 278 9.38 6.19 -21.42
C ALA A 278 9.45 6.83 -20.03
N THR A 279 8.34 6.87 -19.31
CA THR A 279 8.38 7.14 -17.87
C THR A 279 8.92 5.92 -17.13
N ASN A 280 9.46 6.18 -15.95
CA ASN A 280 10.08 5.18 -15.07
C ASN A 280 9.55 3.77 -15.28
N MET A 281 10.42 2.83 -15.60
CA MET A 281 10.12 1.40 -15.73
C MET A 281 8.99 1.00 -16.69
N ALA A 282 8.40 1.91 -17.46
CA ALA A 282 7.49 1.54 -18.53
C ALA A 282 8.21 0.55 -19.46
N GLY A 283 7.56 -0.55 -19.84
CA GLY A 283 8.17 -1.64 -20.58
C GLY A 283 9.05 -2.59 -19.73
N ARG A 284 8.97 -2.56 -18.41
CA ARG A 284 9.68 -3.53 -17.56
C ARG A 284 9.21 -4.96 -17.86
N GLY A 285 10.16 -5.89 -17.96
CA GLY A 285 9.89 -7.28 -18.32
C GLY A 285 9.80 -7.53 -19.84
N THR A 286 9.84 -6.48 -20.68
CA THR A 286 9.84 -6.61 -22.13
C THR A 286 11.23 -6.25 -22.68
N ASP A 287 11.72 -7.06 -23.60
CA ASP A 287 13.01 -6.84 -24.26
C ASP A 287 12.88 -5.85 -25.42
N ILE A 288 13.90 -5.00 -25.59
CA ILE A 288 14.04 -4.11 -26.76
C ILE A 288 15.00 -4.79 -27.71
N VAL A 289 14.47 -5.45 -28.73
CA VAL A 289 15.26 -6.16 -29.73
C VAL A 289 15.75 -5.16 -30.77
N LEU A 290 17.08 -5.12 -31.00
CA LEU A 290 17.68 -4.26 -32.03
C LEU A 290 17.19 -4.67 -33.43
N GLY A 291 16.78 -3.68 -34.22
CA GLY A 291 16.12 -3.93 -35.52
C GLY A 291 14.60 -4.11 -35.45
N GLY A 292 14.01 -4.22 -34.26
CA GLY A 292 12.61 -4.52 -33.99
C GLY A 292 12.35 -6.00 -33.66
N ASN A 293 11.20 -6.33 -33.10
CA ASN A 293 10.89 -7.71 -32.70
C ASN A 293 10.36 -8.55 -33.90
N LEU A 294 11.19 -9.44 -34.39
CA LEU A 294 10.88 -10.33 -35.52
C LEU A 294 9.69 -11.27 -35.25
N GLU A 295 9.60 -11.81 -34.03
CA GLU A 295 8.53 -12.74 -33.68
C GLU A 295 7.16 -12.04 -33.68
N ALA A 296 7.10 -10.79 -33.20
CA ALA A 296 5.90 -9.98 -33.24
C ALA A 296 5.48 -9.67 -34.69
N GLU A 297 6.43 -9.32 -35.57
CA GLU A 297 6.15 -9.07 -36.99
C GLU A 297 5.62 -10.34 -37.71
N ILE A 298 6.18 -11.51 -37.41
CA ILE A 298 5.69 -12.80 -37.94
C ILE A 298 4.29 -13.14 -37.37
N SER A 299 4.06 -12.86 -36.08
CA SER A 299 2.76 -13.15 -35.46
C SER A 299 1.64 -12.27 -36.00
N GLU A 300 1.90 -11.02 -36.33
CA GLU A 300 0.93 -10.11 -36.99
C GLU A 300 0.56 -10.62 -38.40
N LEU A 301 1.53 -11.12 -39.14
CA LEU A 301 1.26 -11.76 -40.46
C LEU A 301 0.40 -13.00 -40.32
N ASN A 302 0.67 -13.82 -39.31
CA ASN A 302 -0.10 -15.04 -39.07
C ASN A 302 -1.59 -14.73 -38.77
N LYS A 303 -1.86 -13.59 -38.11
CA LYS A 303 -3.23 -13.12 -37.86
C LYS A 303 -3.93 -12.59 -39.12
N SER A 304 -3.19 -12.15 -40.14
CA SER A 304 -3.74 -11.58 -41.36
C SER A 304 -4.07 -12.61 -42.47
N ASN A 305 -4.02 -13.92 -42.20
CA ASN A 305 -4.27 -15.03 -43.12
C ASN A 305 -3.41 -15.05 -44.41
N ASN A 306 -2.32 -14.31 -44.48
CA ASN A 306 -1.40 -14.29 -45.63
C ASN A 306 -0.20 -15.22 -45.38
N PHE A 307 -0.45 -16.52 -45.26
CA PHE A 307 0.60 -17.52 -45.10
C PHE A 307 1.30 -17.74 -46.45
N ASN A 308 2.48 -17.10 -46.60
CA ASN A 308 3.41 -17.44 -47.65
C ASN A 308 4.84 -17.48 -47.09
N ASN A 309 5.52 -18.62 -47.20
CA ASN A 309 6.90 -18.79 -46.71
C ASN A 309 7.85 -17.76 -47.30
N ASP A 310 7.67 -17.33 -48.53
CA ASP A 310 8.47 -16.32 -49.19
C ASP A 310 8.37 -14.94 -48.49
N HIS A 311 7.19 -14.61 -47.94
CA HIS A 311 7.01 -13.39 -47.18
C HIS A 311 7.75 -13.42 -45.80
N ILE A 312 7.77 -14.58 -45.16
CA ILE A 312 8.51 -14.77 -43.88
C ILE A 312 10.00 -14.65 -44.12
N GLU A 313 10.54 -15.23 -45.18
CA GLU A 313 11.97 -15.10 -45.53
C GLU A 313 12.34 -13.66 -45.86
N LYS A 314 11.49 -12.96 -46.60
CA LYS A 314 11.74 -11.54 -46.91
C LYS A 314 11.77 -10.69 -45.62
N ILE A 315 10.85 -10.90 -44.67
CA ILE A 315 10.85 -10.18 -43.40
C ILE A 315 12.09 -10.50 -42.58
N LYS A 316 12.56 -11.76 -42.57
CA LYS A 316 13.78 -12.11 -41.88
C LYS A 316 14.99 -11.39 -42.47
N LEU A 317 15.06 -11.27 -43.80
CA LEU A 317 16.15 -10.54 -44.50
C LEU A 317 16.08 -9.05 -44.19
N ASP A 318 14.91 -8.44 -44.28
CA ASP A 318 14.69 -7.01 -43.96
C ASP A 318 14.99 -6.72 -42.48
N TRP A 319 14.61 -7.63 -41.57
CA TRP A 319 14.95 -7.52 -40.16
C TRP A 319 16.46 -7.59 -39.92
N LYS A 320 17.15 -8.52 -40.57
CA LYS A 320 18.62 -8.68 -40.47
C LYS A 320 19.32 -7.41 -40.93
N ASP A 321 18.93 -6.83 -42.03
CA ASP A 321 19.49 -5.58 -42.55
C ASP A 321 19.29 -4.40 -41.57
N ARG A 322 18.08 -4.31 -40.96
CA ARG A 322 17.77 -3.32 -39.92
C ARG A 322 18.61 -3.53 -38.68
N HIS A 323 18.74 -4.79 -38.24
CA HIS A 323 19.53 -5.17 -37.08
C HIS A 323 21.00 -4.81 -37.24
N ASP A 324 21.61 -5.22 -38.38
CA ASP A 324 23.02 -4.94 -38.68
C ASP A 324 23.30 -3.43 -38.74
N ARG A 325 22.40 -2.64 -39.33
CA ARG A 325 22.48 -1.17 -39.34
C ARG A 325 22.43 -0.55 -37.94
N VAL A 326 21.60 -1.07 -37.05
CA VAL A 326 21.52 -0.56 -35.66
C VAL A 326 22.79 -0.91 -34.89
N ILE A 327 23.36 -2.10 -35.10
CA ILE A 327 24.62 -2.49 -34.48
C ILE A 327 25.77 -1.59 -34.96
N GLU A 328 25.89 -1.34 -36.27
CA GLU A 328 26.89 -0.44 -36.86
C GLU A 328 26.72 1.01 -36.32
N ALA A 329 25.50 1.45 -36.08
CA ALA A 329 25.19 2.76 -35.49
C ALA A 329 25.51 2.87 -33.98
N GLY A 330 25.98 1.79 -33.34
CA GLY A 330 26.34 1.78 -31.93
C GLY A 330 25.25 1.24 -30.98
N GLY A 331 24.19 0.62 -31.51
CA GLY A 331 23.14 0.00 -30.73
C GLY A 331 22.12 0.98 -30.14
N LEU A 332 21.43 0.58 -29.06
CA LEU A 332 20.43 1.41 -28.40
C LEU A 332 21.10 2.52 -27.58
N HIS A 333 20.70 3.76 -27.84
CA HIS A 333 21.15 4.93 -27.09
C HIS A 333 20.13 5.29 -26.00
N ILE A 334 20.57 5.31 -24.74
CA ILE A 334 19.75 5.67 -23.58
C ILE A 334 20.08 7.08 -23.12
N ILE A 335 19.05 7.94 -23.12
CA ILE A 335 19.10 9.28 -22.57
C ILE A 335 18.23 9.33 -21.34
N ALA A 336 18.82 9.58 -20.17
CA ALA A 336 18.09 9.82 -18.95
C ALA A 336 18.02 11.33 -18.67
N THR A 337 16.82 11.85 -18.38
CA THR A 337 16.61 13.27 -18.16
C THR A 337 16.84 13.72 -16.74
N GLU A 338 17.05 12.78 -15.81
CA GLU A 338 17.35 13.03 -14.41
C GLU A 338 17.92 11.80 -13.72
N ARG A 339 18.53 11.98 -12.55
CA ARG A 339 18.93 10.91 -11.64
C ARG A 339 17.80 10.60 -10.67
N HIS A 340 17.57 9.32 -10.44
CA HIS A 340 16.61 8.86 -9.45
C HIS A 340 17.21 8.87 -8.05
N GLU A 341 16.39 8.81 -7.03
CA GLU A 341 16.83 8.70 -5.64
C GLU A 341 17.61 7.41 -5.35
N SER A 342 17.35 6.33 -6.12
CA SER A 342 18.06 5.06 -6.02
C SER A 342 18.85 4.76 -7.29
N ARG A 343 20.16 4.45 -7.12
CA ARG A 343 21.05 4.01 -8.20
C ARG A 343 20.52 2.75 -8.89
N ARG A 344 19.78 1.93 -8.17
CA ARG A 344 19.13 0.72 -8.72
C ARG A 344 18.23 1.03 -9.91
N ILE A 345 17.48 2.11 -9.83
CA ILE A 345 16.56 2.56 -10.91
C ILE A 345 17.37 3.05 -12.11
N ASP A 346 18.43 3.83 -11.87
CA ASP A 346 19.34 4.29 -12.92
C ASP A 346 19.98 3.10 -13.65
N ASN A 347 20.43 2.10 -12.90
CA ASN A 347 21.02 0.88 -13.47
C ASN A 347 20.00 0.05 -14.26
N GLN A 348 18.74 0.01 -13.84
CA GLN A 348 17.66 -0.64 -14.59
C GLN A 348 17.37 0.06 -15.91
N LEU A 349 17.47 1.39 -15.94
CA LEU A 349 17.34 2.15 -17.18
C LEU A 349 18.54 1.89 -18.11
N ARG A 350 19.78 2.01 -17.61
CA ARG A 350 21.00 1.69 -18.37
C ARG A 350 20.98 0.25 -18.90
N GLY A 351 20.49 -0.70 -18.11
CA GLY A 351 20.39 -2.10 -18.46
C GLY A 351 19.38 -2.42 -19.58
N ARG A 352 18.69 -1.42 -20.13
CA ARG A 352 17.88 -1.57 -21.34
C ARG A 352 18.73 -1.69 -22.60
N ALA A 353 19.96 -1.15 -22.59
CA ALA A 353 20.94 -1.25 -23.68
C ALA A 353 22.10 -2.17 -23.29
N GLY A 354 22.82 -2.66 -24.27
CA GLY A 354 24.00 -3.48 -24.08
C GLY A 354 23.73 -4.88 -23.55
N ARG A 355 22.66 -5.52 -24.02
CA ARG A 355 22.27 -6.89 -23.63
C ARG A 355 22.99 -7.91 -24.50
N GLN A 356 23.40 -9.03 -23.89
CA GLN A 356 24.02 -10.18 -24.57
C GLN A 356 25.18 -9.82 -25.50
N GLY A 357 25.99 -8.80 -25.13
CA GLY A 357 27.13 -8.35 -25.93
C GLY A 357 26.80 -7.33 -27.03
N ASP A 358 25.52 -6.90 -27.11
CA ASP A 358 25.14 -5.83 -28.04
C ASP A 358 25.80 -4.51 -27.66
N PRO A 359 26.15 -3.64 -28.63
CA PRO A 359 26.61 -2.30 -28.36
C PRO A 359 25.45 -1.45 -27.79
N GLY A 360 25.81 -0.38 -27.11
CA GLY A 360 24.84 0.57 -26.55
C GLY A 360 25.57 1.73 -25.90
N VAL A 361 24.82 2.83 -25.70
CA VAL A 361 25.36 4.03 -25.04
C VAL A 361 24.34 4.47 -23.99
N SER A 362 24.80 4.94 -22.84
CA SER A 362 23.93 5.60 -21.86
C SER A 362 24.52 6.93 -21.41
N ARG A 363 23.68 7.96 -21.32
CA ARG A 363 24.05 9.28 -20.83
C ARG A 363 22.93 9.90 -20.01
N PHE A 364 23.28 10.58 -18.92
CA PHE A 364 22.37 11.32 -18.06
C PHE A 364 22.53 12.82 -18.30
N TYR A 365 21.41 13.49 -18.56
CA TYR A 365 21.29 14.94 -18.68
C TYR A 365 20.59 15.47 -17.44
N LEU A 366 21.27 16.33 -16.70
CA LEU A 366 20.84 16.81 -15.39
C LEU A 366 20.74 18.32 -15.38
N SER A 367 19.91 18.85 -14.51
CA SER A 367 19.80 20.27 -14.19
C SER A 367 19.92 20.49 -12.70
N LEU A 368 20.47 21.63 -12.28
CA LEU A 368 20.47 22.03 -10.87
C LEU A 368 19.05 22.27 -10.32
N GLU A 369 18.04 22.30 -11.20
CA GLU A 369 16.62 22.44 -10.85
C GLU A 369 15.93 21.09 -10.66
N ASP A 370 16.59 19.96 -10.98
CA ASP A 370 16.03 18.63 -10.78
C ASP A 370 15.83 18.30 -9.31
N PRO A 371 14.80 17.51 -8.92
CA PRO A 371 14.46 17.25 -7.52
C PRO A 371 15.65 16.74 -6.69
N LEU A 372 16.39 15.75 -7.18
CA LEU A 372 17.57 15.22 -6.49
C LEU A 372 18.66 16.30 -6.33
N MET A 373 18.88 17.11 -7.37
CA MET A 373 19.92 18.15 -7.35
C MET A 373 19.56 19.28 -6.39
N ARG A 374 18.28 19.65 -6.25
CA ARG A 374 17.81 20.63 -5.26
C ARG A 374 18.11 20.22 -3.81
N LEU A 375 18.15 18.94 -3.50
CA LEU A 375 18.49 18.46 -2.16
C LEU A 375 19.95 18.72 -1.79
N PHE A 376 20.86 18.81 -2.77
CA PHE A 376 22.31 18.91 -2.58
C PHE A 376 22.94 20.21 -3.10
N ALA A 377 22.32 20.81 -4.12
CA ALA A 377 22.78 22.07 -4.68
C ALA A 377 22.01 23.23 -4.04
N SER A 378 22.58 23.82 -3.00
CA SER A 378 22.07 25.07 -2.44
C SER A 378 22.15 26.20 -3.47
N ASP A 379 21.35 27.26 -3.29
CA ASP A 379 21.43 28.45 -4.14
C ASP A 379 22.81 29.05 -4.20
N THR A 380 23.62 28.83 -3.17
CA THR A 380 25.05 29.18 -3.13
C THR A 380 25.84 28.49 -4.24
N VAL A 381 25.57 27.21 -4.53
CA VAL A 381 26.23 26.46 -5.60
C VAL A 381 25.85 26.99 -6.99
N LYS A 382 24.57 27.32 -7.19
CA LYS A 382 24.07 27.96 -8.43
C LYS A 382 24.75 29.30 -8.65
N ASN A 383 24.81 30.13 -7.61
CA ASN A 383 25.41 31.45 -7.68
C ASN A 383 26.95 31.37 -7.87
N MET A 384 27.59 30.38 -7.26
CA MET A 384 29.02 30.12 -7.45
C MET A 384 29.32 29.69 -8.89
N MET A 385 28.53 28.81 -9.49
CA MET A 385 28.70 28.37 -10.87
C MET A 385 28.49 29.52 -11.87
N ARG A 386 27.46 30.38 -11.63
CA ARG A 386 27.27 31.61 -12.41
C ARG A 386 28.44 32.58 -12.28
N ARG A 387 28.99 32.74 -11.08
CA ARG A 387 30.20 33.58 -10.83
C ARG A 387 31.47 33.01 -11.47
N MET A 388 31.57 31.70 -11.67
CA MET A 388 32.66 31.06 -12.41
C MET A 388 32.55 31.22 -13.94
N GLY A 389 31.55 31.96 -14.43
CA GLY A 389 31.44 32.33 -15.85
C GLY A 389 30.73 31.32 -16.73
N MET A 390 29.91 30.40 -16.17
CA MET A 390 29.07 29.55 -16.97
C MET A 390 28.03 30.36 -17.75
N GLU A 391 28.13 30.31 -19.07
CA GLU A 391 27.19 30.95 -19.99
C GLU A 391 25.99 30.03 -20.28
N TYR A 392 24.90 30.62 -20.82
CA TYR A 392 23.72 29.85 -21.22
C TYR A 392 24.09 28.78 -22.28
N GLY A 393 23.66 27.54 -22.04
CA GLY A 393 23.92 26.42 -22.92
C GLY A 393 25.27 25.69 -22.65
N GLU A 394 26.10 26.19 -21.74
CA GLU A 394 27.30 25.48 -21.32
C GLU A 394 26.94 24.36 -20.33
N SER A 395 27.62 23.23 -20.47
CA SER A 395 27.44 22.07 -19.61
C SER A 395 28.73 21.67 -18.90
N ILE A 396 28.59 21.13 -17.70
CA ILE A 396 29.69 20.50 -16.98
C ILE A 396 29.57 18.99 -17.15
N SER A 397 30.59 18.39 -17.77
CA SER A 397 30.71 16.92 -17.85
C SER A 397 32.09 16.52 -17.34
N HIS A 398 32.14 15.93 -16.16
CA HIS A 398 33.37 15.48 -15.54
C HIS A 398 33.13 14.36 -14.54
N GLY A 399 33.94 13.31 -14.57
CA GLY A 399 33.78 12.13 -13.72
C GLY A 399 33.79 12.42 -12.21
N MET A 400 34.44 13.51 -11.73
CA MET A 400 34.37 13.92 -10.33
C MET A 400 32.95 14.38 -9.95
N VAL A 401 32.25 15.04 -10.85
CA VAL A 401 30.89 15.54 -10.60
C VAL A 401 29.91 14.36 -10.58
N THR A 402 30.00 13.48 -11.57
CA THR A 402 29.26 12.20 -11.58
C THR A 402 29.45 11.41 -10.27
N ASN A 403 30.70 11.28 -9.80
CA ASN A 403 31.00 10.62 -8.53
C ASN A 403 30.40 11.33 -7.31
N SER A 404 30.32 12.65 -7.34
CA SER A 404 29.69 13.44 -6.25
C SER A 404 28.19 13.19 -6.21
N ILE A 405 27.52 13.09 -7.37
CA ILE A 405 26.09 12.75 -7.46
C ILE A 405 25.84 11.33 -6.94
N ILE A 406 26.69 10.36 -7.30
CA ILE A 406 26.60 8.99 -6.79
C ILE A 406 26.74 8.95 -5.26
N LYS A 407 27.63 9.75 -4.68
CA LYS A 407 27.74 9.88 -3.22
C LYS A 407 26.48 10.51 -2.59
N ALA A 408 25.90 11.48 -3.27
CA ALA A 408 24.65 12.09 -2.85
C ALA A 408 23.49 11.07 -2.87
N GLN A 409 23.34 10.31 -3.96
CA GLN A 409 22.36 9.22 -4.05
C GLN A 409 22.54 8.19 -2.92
N ARG A 410 23.77 7.78 -2.61
CA ARG A 410 24.04 6.86 -1.48
C ARG A 410 23.55 7.40 -0.15
N LYS A 411 23.65 8.73 0.09
CA LYS A 411 23.09 9.34 1.31
C LYS A 411 21.58 9.30 1.36
N VAL A 412 20.91 9.53 0.21
CA VAL A 412 19.45 9.42 0.11
C VAL A 412 19.00 7.98 0.29
N GLU A 413 19.67 7.03 -0.37
CA GLU A 413 19.43 5.59 -0.21
C GLU A 413 19.56 5.18 1.28
N GLY A 414 20.63 5.60 1.96
CA GLY A 414 20.83 5.34 3.38
C GLY A 414 19.72 5.92 4.25
N ARG A 415 19.32 7.18 4.02
CA ARG A 415 18.20 7.80 4.75
C ARG A 415 16.89 7.05 4.51
N ASN A 416 16.60 6.70 3.27
CA ASN A 416 15.39 5.96 2.92
C ASN A 416 15.40 4.55 3.54
N PHE A 417 16.57 3.90 3.60
CA PHE A 417 16.75 2.64 4.31
C PHE A 417 16.47 2.80 5.81
N ASP A 418 17.02 3.82 6.46
CA ASP A 418 16.79 4.09 7.88
C ASP A 418 15.29 4.31 8.16
N ILE A 419 14.59 5.06 7.31
CA ILE A 419 13.13 5.25 7.43
C ILE A 419 12.40 3.91 7.33
N ARG A 420 12.73 3.07 6.33
CA ARG A 420 12.12 1.73 6.18
C ARG A 420 12.43 0.83 7.39
N LYS A 421 13.66 0.87 7.89
CA LYS A 421 14.08 0.13 9.08
C LYS A 421 13.29 0.57 10.32
N HIS A 422 13.12 1.87 10.53
CA HIS A 422 12.32 2.38 11.64
C HIS A 422 10.85 1.94 11.53
N LEU A 423 10.25 2.02 10.35
CA LEU A 423 8.88 1.53 10.16
C LEU A 423 8.76 0.03 10.46
N LEU A 424 9.74 -0.76 10.01
CA LEU A 424 9.78 -2.19 10.27
C LEU A 424 9.90 -2.51 11.77
N GLU A 425 10.72 -1.77 12.51
CA GLU A 425 10.90 -1.96 13.95
C GLU A 425 9.61 -1.76 14.77
N TYR A 426 8.69 -0.91 14.31
CA TYR A 426 7.35 -0.78 14.89
C TYR A 426 6.43 -1.92 14.45
N ASP A 427 6.48 -2.30 13.17
CA ASP A 427 5.64 -3.37 12.63
C ASP A 427 6.07 -4.76 13.16
N ASP A 428 7.34 -4.96 13.50
CA ASP A 428 7.85 -6.20 14.11
C ASP A 428 7.12 -6.51 15.41
N VAL A 429 6.86 -5.51 16.27
CA VAL A 429 6.11 -5.70 17.53
C VAL A 429 4.68 -6.17 17.24
N ALA A 430 4.01 -5.56 16.27
CA ALA A 430 2.66 -5.99 15.87
C ALA A 430 2.69 -7.38 15.20
N ASN A 431 3.77 -7.69 14.49
CA ASN A 431 3.94 -8.98 13.82
C ASN A 431 4.16 -10.14 14.83
N ASP A 432 4.93 -9.91 15.88
CA ASP A 432 5.12 -10.91 16.95
C ASP A 432 3.77 -11.24 17.63
N GLN A 433 2.97 -10.21 17.93
CA GLN A 433 1.62 -10.38 18.48
C GLN A 433 0.69 -11.10 17.50
N ARG A 434 0.78 -10.76 16.20
CA ARG A 434 0.02 -11.41 15.13
C ARG A 434 0.31 -12.91 15.05
N GLN A 435 1.58 -13.31 15.16
CA GLN A 435 1.96 -14.72 15.16
C GLN A 435 1.32 -15.48 16.31
N VAL A 436 1.30 -14.90 17.52
CA VAL A 436 0.67 -15.52 18.71
C VAL A 436 -0.83 -15.71 18.49
N ILE A 437 -1.54 -14.65 18.06
CA ILE A 437 -2.99 -14.70 17.83
C ILE A 437 -3.35 -15.67 16.70
N TYR A 438 -2.58 -15.67 15.61
CA TYR A 438 -2.85 -16.55 14.47
C TYR A 438 -2.55 -18.01 14.81
N GLN A 439 -1.55 -18.28 15.65
CA GLN A 439 -1.31 -19.63 16.15
C GLN A 439 -2.47 -20.10 17.04
N GLN A 440 -2.90 -19.27 17.99
CA GLN A 440 -4.07 -19.59 18.83
C GLN A 440 -5.33 -19.83 17.99
N ARG A 441 -5.55 -18.98 16.97
CA ARG A 441 -6.69 -19.13 16.05
C ARG A 441 -6.60 -20.43 15.24
N LYS A 442 -5.40 -20.83 14.83
CA LYS A 442 -5.14 -22.07 14.12
C LYS A 442 -5.41 -23.27 15.03
N ASP A 443 -4.93 -23.23 16.26
CA ASP A 443 -5.15 -24.29 17.25
C ASP A 443 -6.65 -24.49 17.51
N ILE A 444 -7.44 -23.40 17.65
CA ILE A 444 -8.90 -23.47 17.80
C ILE A 444 -9.58 -24.09 16.56
N LEU A 445 -9.04 -23.89 15.36
CA LEU A 445 -9.60 -24.44 14.13
C LEU A 445 -9.25 -25.89 13.91
N GLU A 446 -8.06 -26.32 14.31
CA GLU A 446 -7.56 -27.69 14.11
C GLU A 446 -8.05 -28.65 15.20
N ASP A 447 -8.31 -28.19 16.43
CA ASP A 447 -8.82 -29.01 17.51
C ASP A 447 -10.29 -29.37 17.29
N GLU A 448 -10.60 -30.66 17.35
CA GLU A 448 -11.98 -31.14 17.26
C GLU A 448 -12.78 -30.84 18.53
N ASP A 449 -12.12 -30.73 19.69
CA ASP A 449 -12.75 -30.52 21.01
C ASP A 449 -11.96 -29.54 21.88
N ILE A 450 -12.46 -28.30 21.93
CA ILE A 450 -11.85 -27.22 22.73
C ILE A 450 -12.48 -27.06 24.12
N SER A 451 -13.38 -27.96 24.52
CA SER A 451 -14.11 -27.86 25.81
C SER A 451 -13.18 -27.83 27.02
N SER A 452 -12.03 -28.53 26.97
CA SER A 452 -11.02 -28.46 28.01
C SER A 452 -10.37 -27.07 28.13
N ILE A 453 -10.11 -26.43 26.99
CA ILE A 453 -9.54 -25.07 26.93
C ILE A 453 -10.56 -24.09 27.50
N VAL A 454 -11.81 -24.19 27.08
CA VAL A 454 -12.92 -23.33 27.58
C VAL A 454 -13.11 -23.52 29.09
N SER A 455 -13.00 -24.75 29.62
CA SER A 455 -13.08 -25.02 31.06
C SER A 455 -11.98 -24.29 31.83
N ASN A 456 -10.72 -24.43 31.38
CA ASN A 456 -9.59 -23.78 32.05
C ASN A 456 -9.70 -22.24 32.00
N ILE A 457 -10.07 -21.68 30.83
CA ILE A 457 -10.29 -20.24 30.69
C ILE A 457 -11.40 -19.74 31.60
N ARG A 458 -12.51 -20.51 31.73
CA ARG A 458 -13.60 -20.16 32.62
C ARG A 458 -13.14 -20.09 34.05
N ASP A 459 -12.42 -21.14 34.53
CA ASP A 459 -11.95 -21.22 35.90
C ASP A 459 -10.97 -20.08 36.22
N ASP A 460 -10.07 -19.74 35.29
CA ASP A 460 -9.20 -18.56 35.38
C ASP A 460 -9.98 -17.25 35.50
N VAL A 461 -10.96 -17.04 34.61
CA VAL A 461 -11.75 -15.79 34.56
C VAL A 461 -12.61 -15.65 35.82
N VAL A 462 -13.24 -16.72 36.28
CA VAL A 462 -14.03 -16.69 37.53
C VAL A 462 -13.14 -16.38 38.72
N ASN A 463 -11.94 -16.98 38.81
CA ASN A 463 -10.96 -16.71 39.85
C ASN A 463 -10.50 -15.24 39.82
N LEU A 464 -10.24 -14.71 38.65
CA LEU A 464 -9.87 -13.28 38.48
C LEU A 464 -11.03 -12.35 38.87
N CYS A 465 -12.27 -12.71 38.54
CA CYS A 465 -13.46 -11.96 38.95
C CYS A 465 -13.59 -11.95 40.47
N ILE A 466 -13.47 -13.11 41.13
CA ILE A 466 -13.53 -13.21 42.62
C ILE A 466 -12.44 -12.33 43.23
N SER A 467 -11.20 -12.38 42.72
CA SER A 467 -10.07 -11.63 43.27
C SER A 467 -10.25 -10.10 43.23
N ARG A 468 -11.11 -9.57 42.37
CA ARG A 468 -11.45 -8.12 42.33
C ARG A 468 -12.29 -7.69 43.51
N PHE A 469 -13.13 -8.55 44.06
CA PHE A 469 -14.06 -8.27 45.16
C PHE A 469 -13.64 -8.89 46.48
N VAL A 470 -12.95 -10.05 46.39
CA VAL A 470 -12.39 -10.80 47.51
C VAL A 470 -10.89 -10.97 47.24
N PRO A 471 -10.05 -10.03 47.71
CA PRO A 471 -8.61 -10.11 47.51
C PRO A 471 -8.01 -11.35 48.18
N VAL A 472 -7.01 -11.95 47.54
CA VAL A 472 -6.33 -13.12 48.06
C VAL A 472 -5.71 -12.83 49.44
N MET A 473 -5.85 -13.75 50.41
CA MET A 473 -5.40 -13.62 51.80
C MET A 473 -6.00 -12.42 52.56
N SER A 474 -7.19 -11.94 52.17
CA SER A 474 -7.90 -10.87 52.87
C SER A 474 -8.88 -11.44 53.91
N VAL A 475 -9.26 -10.57 54.86
CA VAL A 475 -10.29 -10.88 55.86
C VAL A 475 -11.66 -10.43 55.40
N ASP A 476 -12.71 -11.04 55.89
CA ASP A 476 -14.15 -10.86 55.51
C ASP A 476 -14.59 -9.40 55.50
N GLU A 477 -14.02 -8.55 56.38
CA GLU A 477 -14.31 -7.12 56.49
C GLU A 477 -13.91 -6.30 55.23
N GLN A 478 -13.02 -6.86 54.41
CA GLN A 478 -12.53 -6.25 53.18
C GLN A 478 -13.27 -6.72 51.91
N TRP A 479 -14.25 -7.64 52.06
CA TRP A 479 -14.91 -8.27 50.94
C TRP A 479 -16.14 -7.47 50.48
N ASP A 480 -16.20 -7.17 49.17
CA ASP A 480 -17.38 -6.60 48.55
C ASP A 480 -18.31 -7.71 48.00
N ILE A 481 -19.04 -8.38 48.90
CA ILE A 481 -19.90 -9.51 48.56
C ILE A 481 -21.06 -9.10 47.64
N LYS A 482 -21.62 -7.89 47.81
CA LYS A 482 -22.69 -7.39 46.93
C LYS A 482 -22.18 -7.18 45.50
N GLY A 483 -21.04 -6.52 45.35
CA GLY A 483 -20.43 -6.32 44.06
C GLY A 483 -20.09 -7.65 43.38
N LEU A 484 -19.64 -8.66 44.15
CA LEU A 484 -19.39 -10.02 43.63
C LEU A 484 -20.66 -10.70 43.14
N GLU A 485 -21.76 -10.70 43.90
CA GLU A 485 -23.04 -11.28 43.48
C GLU A 485 -23.60 -10.65 42.24
N GLU A 486 -23.51 -9.33 42.12
CA GLU A 486 -23.90 -8.57 40.92
C GLU A 486 -23.04 -8.94 39.71
N ALA A 487 -21.71 -9.03 39.89
CA ALA A 487 -20.77 -9.43 38.83
C ALA A 487 -21.03 -10.85 38.37
N LEU A 488 -21.21 -11.82 39.29
CA LEU A 488 -21.51 -13.20 38.94
C LEU A 488 -22.82 -13.34 38.16
N THR A 489 -23.83 -12.54 38.51
CA THR A 489 -25.11 -12.52 37.79
C THR A 489 -24.95 -11.90 36.41
N ARG A 490 -24.26 -10.77 36.32
CA ARG A 490 -24.10 -10.00 35.09
C ARG A 490 -23.20 -10.71 34.09
N ASP A 491 -22.07 -11.26 34.54
CA ASP A 491 -21.01 -11.75 33.65
C ASP A 491 -21.12 -13.26 33.36
N PHE A 492 -21.62 -14.04 34.33
CA PHE A 492 -21.75 -15.50 34.19
C PHE A 492 -23.19 -16.00 34.19
N GLY A 493 -24.18 -15.12 34.42
CA GLY A 493 -25.59 -15.48 34.41
C GLY A 493 -26.01 -16.38 35.61
N VAL A 494 -25.20 -16.43 36.67
CA VAL A 494 -25.40 -17.30 37.84
C VAL A 494 -25.78 -16.44 39.04
N LYS A 495 -26.98 -16.67 39.58
CA LYS A 495 -27.42 -15.99 40.79
C LYS A 495 -27.01 -16.84 42.03
N LEU A 496 -26.05 -16.36 42.75
CA LEU A 496 -25.56 -16.98 44.00
C LEU A 496 -25.85 -16.05 45.16
N ALA A 497 -26.33 -16.61 46.26
CA ALA A 497 -26.56 -15.89 47.50
C ALA A 497 -25.35 -16.08 48.44
N VAL A 498 -24.19 -15.47 48.05
CA VAL A 498 -22.93 -15.61 48.79
C VAL A 498 -23.04 -15.04 50.20
N SER A 499 -23.76 -13.95 50.37
CA SER A 499 -24.07 -13.34 51.64
C SER A 499 -24.69 -14.35 52.64
N GLN A 500 -25.66 -15.18 52.15
CA GLN A 500 -26.29 -16.21 53.01
C GLN A 500 -25.36 -17.35 53.37
N TRP A 501 -24.37 -17.67 52.53
CA TRP A 501 -23.38 -18.70 52.83
C TRP A 501 -22.47 -18.26 53.96
N LEU A 502 -22.03 -17.04 53.97
CA LEU A 502 -21.20 -16.47 55.03
C LEU A 502 -21.94 -16.34 56.35
N GLU A 503 -23.26 -16.07 56.34
CA GLU A 503 -24.10 -16.07 57.53
C GLU A 503 -24.32 -17.49 58.10
N SER A 504 -24.37 -18.49 57.25
CA SER A 504 -24.68 -19.88 57.64
C SER A 504 -23.40 -20.70 58.04
N ASP A 505 -22.22 -20.34 57.57
CA ASP A 505 -20.97 -21.01 57.80
C ASP A 505 -19.81 -20.04 58.11
N ASN A 506 -19.61 -19.76 59.38
CA ASN A 506 -18.57 -18.86 59.89
C ASN A 506 -17.14 -19.43 59.71
N ARG A 507 -16.96 -20.62 59.10
CA ARG A 507 -15.65 -21.22 58.82
C ARG A 507 -15.29 -21.15 57.37
N LEU A 508 -16.11 -20.54 56.53
CA LEU A 508 -15.87 -20.42 55.11
C LEU A 508 -14.79 -19.35 54.91
N ASP A 509 -13.57 -19.79 54.65
CA ASP A 509 -12.46 -18.91 54.30
C ASP A 509 -12.47 -18.50 52.82
N GLU A 510 -11.56 -17.64 52.41
CA GLU A 510 -11.43 -17.13 51.04
C GLU A 510 -11.27 -18.27 50.01
N GLU A 511 -10.44 -19.28 50.36
CA GLU A 511 -10.16 -20.40 49.47
C GLU A 511 -11.38 -21.30 49.28
N GLY A 512 -12.08 -21.65 50.38
CA GLY A 512 -13.31 -22.42 50.33
C GLY A 512 -14.48 -21.67 49.61
N LEU A 513 -14.56 -20.36 49.78
CA LEU A 513 -15.52 -19.54 49.05
C LEU A 513 -15.24 -19.57 47.54
N ARG A 514 -13.98 -19.44 47.16
CA ARG A 514 -13.50 -19.45 45.77
C ARG A 514 -13.78 -20.80 45.10
N GLU A 515 -13.39 -21.91 45.74
CA GLU A 515 -13.66 -23.25 45.24
C GLU A 515 -15.15 -23.51 45.04
N ARG A 516 -15.96 -23.09 45.98
CA ARG A 516 -17.40 -23.26 45.91
C ARG A 516 -18.07 -22.46 44.76
N ILE A 517 -17.63 -21.23 44.54
CA ILE A 517 -18.12 -20.41 43.43
C ILE A 517 -17.70 -21.00 42.09
N VAL A 518 -16.42 -21.35 41.92
CA VAL A 518 -15.89 -21.95 40.69
C VAL A 518 -16.64 -23.26 40.37
N SER A 519 -16.84 -24.13 41.35
CA SER A 519 -17.59 -25.37 41.15
C SER A 519 -19.03 -25.12 40.71
N LEU A 520 -19.74 -24.20 41.34
CA LEU A 520 -21.14 -23.90 40.98
C LEU A 520 -21.30 -23.25 39.61
N VAL A 521 -20.35 -22.37 39.21
CA VAL A 521 -20.32 -21.81 37.85
C VAL A 521 -20.02 -22.91 36.82
N ALA A 522 -19.09 -23.84 37.15
CA ALA A 522 -18.78 -24.97 36.29
C ALA A 522 -19.99 -25.91 36.13
N ASP A 523 -20.68 -26.24 37.21
CA ASP A 523 -21.84 -27.12 37.17
C ASP A 523 -23.02 -26.48 36.43
N ASN A 524 -23.24 -25.16 36.58
CA ASN A 524 -24.26 -24.43 35.80
C ASN A 524 -23.96 -24.53 34.31
N TYR A 525 -22.69 -24.35 33.92
CA TYR A 525 -22.24 -24.49 32.54
C TYR A 525 -22.41 -25.92 32.00
N LYS A 526 -22.09 -26.96 32.79
CA LYS A 526 -22.33 -28.38 32.42
C LYS A 526 -23.82 -28.64 32.17
N ILE A 527 -24.71 -28.11 33.01
CA ILE A 527 -26.16 -28.22 32.78
C ILE A 527 -26.56 -27.62 31.44
N LYS A 528 -26.03 -26.45 31.11
CA LYS A 528 -26.24 -25.85 29.79
C LYS A 528 -25.70 -26.70 28.65
N CYS A 529 -24.44 -27.20 28.77
CA CYS A 529 -23.84 -28.09 27.77
C CYS A 529 -24.70 -29.32 27.50
N SER A 530 -25.31 -29.90 28.56
CA SER A 530 -26.19 -31.06 28.41
C SER A 530 -27.47 -30.77 27.61
N GLN A 531 -27.91 -29.51 27.57
CA GLN A 531 -29.06 -29.10 26.79
C GLN A 531 -28.71 -28.94 25.29
N PHE A 532 -27.45 -28.59 24.97
CA PHE A 532 -26.99 -28.39 23.59
C PHE A 532 -26.49 -29.71 22.95
N GLY A 533 -26.19 -30.75 23.75
CA GLY A 533 -25.58 -32.01 23.24
C GLY A 533 -24.26 -31.76 22.53
N ASP A 534 -24.03 -32.50 21.42
CA ASP A 534 -22.78 -32.40 20.66
C ASP A 534 -22.59 -31.06 19.93
N GLN A 535 -23.66 -30.30 19.72
CA GLN A 535 -23.60 -28.99 19.04
C GLN A 535 -22.83 -27.93 19.88
N ILE A 536 -22.66 -28.14 21.17
CA ILE A 536 -21.94 -27.21 22.04
C ILE A 536 -20.50 -26.99 21.59
N LYS A 537 -19.83 -28.01 21.09
CA LYS A 537 -18.44 -27.92 20.61
C LYS A 537 -18.29 -26.96 19.46
N ASP A 538 -19.24 -26.96 18.52
CA ASP A 538 -19.26 -26.03 17.40
C ASP A 538 -19.60 -24.61 17.87
N VAL A 539 -20.49 -24.46 18.85
CA VAL A 539 -20.83 -23.15 19.43
C VAL A 539 -19.64 -22.57 20.20
N GLU A 540 -18.95 -23.37 21.02
CA GLU A 540 -17.73 -22.95 21.72
C GLU A 540 -16.68 -22.45 20.73
N ARG A 541 -16.42 -23.22 19.66
CA ARG A 541 -15.46 -22.88 18.61
C ARG A 541 -15.86 -21.57 17.88
N GLN A 542 -17.11 -21.44 17.46
CA GLN A 542 -17.58 -20.25 16.76
C GLN A 542 -17.50 -19.01 17.63
N VAL A 543 -17.97 -19.09 18.89
CA VAL A 543 -17.92 -17.95 19.83
C VAL A 543 -16.46 -17.54 20.07
N MET A 544 -15.56 -18.49 20.34
CA MET A 544 -14.17 -18.18 20.60
C MET A 544 -13.50 -17.53 19.38
N LEU A 545 -13.73 -18.06 18.18
CA LEU A 545 -13.21 -17.46 16.95
C LEU A 545 -13.75 -16.05 16.71
N GLN A 546 -15.06 -15.85 16.92
CA GLN A 546 -15.68 -14.53 16.74
C GLN A 546 -15.12 -13.51 17.74
N VAL A 547 -14.93 -13.89 18.99
CA VAL A 547 -14.36 -13.02 20.01
C VAL A 547 -12.91 -12.67 19.66
N VAL A 548 -12.08 -13.65 19.31
CA VAL A 548 -10.69 -13.42 18.88
C VAL A 548 -10.65 -12.48 17.67
N ASP A 549 -11.44 -12.73 16.64
CA ASP A 549 -11.43 -11.95 15.42
C ASP A 549 -11.90 -10.50 15.66
N THR A 550 -12.87 -10.28 16.53
CA THR A 550 -13.39 -8.95 16.84
C THR A 550 -12.40 -8.15 17.67
N LEU A 551 -11.95 -8.69 18.78
CA LEU A 551 -11.03 -8.00 19.69
C LEU A 551 -9.65 -7.79 19.06
N TRP A 552 -9.20 -8.70 18.18
CA TRP A 552 -7.96 -8.51 17.43
C TRP A 552 -8.04 -7.31 16.48
N LYS A 553 -9.16 -7.09 15.80
CA LYS A 553 -9.36 -5.90 14.95
C LYS A 553 -9.32 -4.61 15.75
N ASP A 554 -9.98 -4.60 16.92
CA ASP A 554 -9.98 -3.44 17.82
C ASP A 554 -8.56 -3.16 18.35
N HIS A 555 -7.81 -4.21 18.68
CA HIS A 555 -6.42 -4.11 19.12
C HIS A 555 -5.51 -3.53 18.03
N LEU A 556 -5.65 -3.97 16.78
CA LEU A 556 -4.87 -3.43 15.66
C LEU A 556 -5.14 -1.93 15.46
N SER A 557 -6.39 -1.49 15.65
CA SER A 557 -6.75 -0.07 15.62
C SER A 557 -6.10 0.71 16.77
N ALA A 558 -6.11 0.14 17.99
CA ALA A 558 -5.45 0.75 19.15
C ALA A 558 -3.92 0.84 18.97
N MET A 559 -3.30 -0.19 18.39
CA MET A 559 -1.86 -0.20 18.07
C MET A 559 -1.50 0.87 17.03
N GLU A 560 -2.34 1.10 16.03
CA GLU A 560 -2.12 2.15 15.04
C GLU A 560 -2.22 3.55 15.68
N GLN A 561 -3.20 3.79 16.54
CA GLN A 561 -3.31 5.04 17.31
C GLN A 561 -2.10 5.26 18.21
N LEU A 562 -1.63 4.20 18.90
CA LEU A 562 -0.42 4.26 19.71
C LEU A 562 0.80 4.64 18.86
N ARG A 563 0.96 4.05 17.67
CA ARG A 563 2.06 4.32 16.74
C ARG A 563 2.08 5.79 16.30
N GLN A 564 0.92 6.35 16.00
CA GLN A 564 0.80 7.75 15.59
C GLN A 564 1.14 8.73 16.74
N GLY A 565 0.73 8.40 17.96
CA GLY A 565 0.95 9.28 19.12
C GLY A 565 2.29 9.13 19.82
N ILE A 566 3.00 8.00 19.64
CA ILE A 566 4.19 7.67 20.44
C ILE A 566 5.37 8.62 20.22
N GLY A 567 5.47 9.22 19.02
CA GLY A 567 6.51 10.18 18.67
C GLY A 567 6.54 11.41 19.58
N LEU A 568 5.38 11.81 20.11
CA LEU A 568 5.27 12.96 21.02
C LEU A 568 6.00 12.73 22.35
N ARG A 569 6.23 11.47 22.76
CA ARG A 569 6.98 11.15 23.98
C ARG A 569 8.48 11.48 23.88
N ALA A 570 9.01 11.71 22.67
CA ALA A 570 10.38 12.21 22.49
C ALA A 570 10.59 13.58 23.13
N TYR A 571 9.57 14.45 23.17
CA TYR A 571 9.64 15.76 23.86
C TYR A 571 9.86 15.60 25.37
N ALA A 572 9.44 14.49 25.97
CA ALA A 572 9.67 14.16 27.37
C ALA A 572 11.01 13.40 27.58
N GLN A 573 11.94 13.46 26.63
CA GLN A 573 13.25 12.78 26.65
C GLN A 573 13.16 11.25 26.79
N LYS A 574 12.03 10.64 26.45
CA LYS A 574 11.86 9.19 26.44
C LYS A 574 12.14 8.64 25.04
N ASN A 575 12.69 7.44 24.98
CA ASN A 575 12.89 6.76 23.71
C ASN A 575 11.53 6.24 23.18
N PRO A 576 11.00 6.78 22.07
CA PRO A 576 9.67 6.42 21.56
C PRO A 576 9.54 4.92 21.26
N LYS A 577 10.61 4.28 20.77
CA LYS A 577 10.62 2.85 20.45
C LYS A 577 10.48 1.98 21.70
N GLN A 578 11.17 2.30 22.78
CA GLN A 578 11.05 1.55 24.04
C GLN A 578 9.68 1.75 24.68
N GLU A 579 9.16 2.98 24.65
CA GLU A 579 7.82 3.29 25.15
C GLU A 579 6.74 2.58 24.32
N TYR A 580 6.90 2.52 22.98
CA TYR A 580 6.00 1.78 22.11
C TYR A 580 5.98 0.29 22.46
N LYS A 581 7.15 -0.35 22.62
CA LYS A 581 7.23 -1.77 23.01
C LYS A 581 6.54 -2.03 24.36
N ARG A 582 6.74 -1.15 25.33
CA ARG A 582 6.14 -1.31 26.67
C ARG A 582 4.61 -1.16 26.65
N GLU A 583 4.12 -0.11 25.97
CA GLU A 583 2.68 0.14 25.91
C GLU A 583 1.96 -0.88 25.03
N SER A 584 2.57 -1.32 23.92
CA SER A 584 2.01 -2.35 23.07
C SER A 584 1.94 -3.71 23.77
N PHE A 585 2.92 -4.03 24.62
CA PHE A 585 2.89 -5.26 25.44
C PHE A 585 1.70 -5.20 26.42
N ARG A 586 1.51 -4.07 27.10
CA ARG A 586 0.37 -3.90 28.03
C ARG A 586 -0.97 -4.04 27.31
N LEU A 587 -1.13 -3.39 26.14
CA LEU A 587 -2.34 -3.53 25.33
C LEU A 587 -2.58 -4.96 24.88
N PHE A 588 -1.51 -5.71 24.63
CA PHE A 588 -1.62 -7.11 24.23
C PHE A 588 -2.01 -8.03 25.39
N GLU A 589 -1.48 -7.80 26.60
CA GLU A 589 -1.93 -8.50 27.81
C GLU A 589 -3.43 -8.22 28.07
N GLU A 590 -3.85 -6.96 27.99
CA GLU A 590 -5.26 -6.57 28.10
C GLU A 590 -6.14 -7.27 27.04
N LEU A 591 -5.64 -7.41 25.81
CA LEU A 591 -6.33 -8.14 24.74
C LEU A 591 -6.54 -9.62 25.11
N LEU A 592 -5.48 -10.31 25.56
CA LEU A 592 -5.56 -11.73 25.92
C LEU A 592 -6.51 -11.97 27.07
N ASP A 593 -6.50 -11.11 28.08
CA ASP A 593 -7.43 -11.18 29.21
C ASP A 593 -8.88 -10.89 28.78
N ASN A 594 -9.07 -9.92 27.88
CA ASN A 594 -10.38 -9.61 27.33
C ASN A 594 -10.92 -10.76 26.47
N ILE A 595 -10.08 -11.43 25.67
CA ILE A 595 -10.48 -12.61 24.90
C ILE A 595 -11.00 -13.70 25.81
N LYS A 596 -10.29 -14.01 26.91
CA LYS A 596 -10.73 -14.98 27.90
C LYS A 596 -12.07 -14.56 28.53
N PHE A 597 -12.15 -13.34 29.01
CA PHE A 597 -13.32 -12.80 29.69
C PHE A 597 -14.58 -12.79 28.79
N GLU A 598 -14.48 -12.22 27.60
CA GLU A 598 -15.62 -12.13 26.67
C GLU A 598 -16.04 -13.50 26.17
N THR A 599 -15.10 -14.43 25.93
CA THR A 599 -15.44 -15.82 25.57
C THR A 599 -16.30 -16.47 26.63
N VAL A 600 -15.91 -16.40 27.90
CA VAL A 600 -16.67 -16.99 29.02
C VAL A 600 -18.02 -16.27 29.19
N ARG A 601 -18.03 -14.97 29.09
CA ARG A 601 -19.24 -14.17 29.20
C ARG A 601 -20.28 -14.51 28.11
N TYR A 602 -19.86 -14.57 26.82
CA TYR A 602 -20.77 -14.96 25.74
C TYR A 602 -21.27 -16.39 25.92
N LEU A 603 -20.41 -17.36 26.18
CA LEU A 603 -20.80 -18.75 26.40
C LEU A 603 -21.74 -18.92 27.60
N SER A 604 -21.56 -18.11 28.65
CA SER A 604 -22.45 -18.10 29.81
C SER A 604 -23.86 -17.59 29.51
N HIS A 605 -24.03 -16.75 28.47
CA HIS A 605 -25.31 -16.16 28.10
C HIS A 605 -25.95 -16.76 26.85
N VAL A 606 -25.29 -17.71 26.17
CA VAL A 606 -25.88 -18.42 25.02
C VAL A 606 -27.21 -19.06 25.40
N LYS A 607 -28.26 -18.81 24.62
CA LYS A 607 -29.60 -19.40 24.76
C LYS A 607 -29.98 -20.05 23.44
N PHE A 608 -30.81 -21.10 23.50
CA PHE A 608 -31.43 -21.64 22.30
C PHE A 608 -32.32 -20.57 21.67
N ALA A 609 -32.05 -20.24 20.43
CA ALA A 609 -33.03 -19.53 19.61
C ALA A 609 -34.03 -20.53 19.06
N SER A 610 -35.32 -20.24 19.16
CA SER A 610 -36.34 -21.06 18.52
C SER A 610 -36.17 -21.01 16.99
N ASP A 611 -36.64 -22.05 16.25
CA ASP A 611 -36.60 -22.08 14.78
C ASP A 611 -37.20 -20.84 14.11
N GLU A 612 -38.13 -20.16 14.79
CA GLU A 612 -38.73 -18.92 14.32
C GLU A 612 -37.82 -17.72 14.48
N GLU A 613 -37.10 -17.64 15.60
CA GLU A 613 -36.10 -16.59 15.85
C GLU A 613 -34.85 -16.74 14.93
N LEU A 614 -34.44 -17.98 14.63
CA LEU A 614 -33.37 -18.29 13.66
C LEU A 614 -33.74 -17.80 12.25
N LYS A 615 -34.96 -18.04 11.80
CA LYS A 615 -35.47 -17.53 10.51
C LYS A 615 -35.54 -16.02 10.45
N GLU A 616 -35.85 -15.37 11.57
CA GLU A 616 -35.89 -13.92 11.66
C GLU A 616 -34.51 -13.28 11.71
N LEU A 617 -33.55 -13.91 12.40
CA LEU A 617 -32.12 -13.53 12.38
C LEU A 617 -31.49 -13.71 10.99
N GLU A 618 -31.76 -14.82 10.31
CA GLU A 618 -31.31 -15.03 8.92
C GLU A 618 -31.92 -14.01 7.95
N ARG A 619 -33.16 -13.58 8.17
CA ARG A 619 -33.77 -12.49 7.39
C ARG A 619 -33.08 -11.16 7.65
N ARG A 620 -32.76 -10.83 8.90
CA ARG A 620 -32.02 -9.60 9.26
C ARG A 620 -30.60 -9.62 8.69
N GLN A 621 -29.87 -10.71 8.82
CA GLN A 621 -28.52 -10.85 8.22
C GLN A 621 -28.55 -10.77 6.68
N LYS A 622 -29.55 -11.32 6.02
CA LYS A 622 -29.74 -11.18 4.57
C LYS A 622 -30.15 -9.77 4.14
N MET A 623 -30.78 -8.98 5.02
CA MET A 623 -31.06 -7.56 4.79
C MET A 623 -29.79 -6.73 4.97
N ASP A 624 -29.02 -6.94 6.03
CA ASP A 624 -27.75 -6.25 6.28
C ASP A 624 -26.67 -6.60 5.22
N GLN A 625 -26.63 -7.84 4.74
CA GLN A 625 -25.73 -8.22 3.65
C GLN A 625 -26.09 -7.58 2.29
N LYS A 626 -27.31 -7.17 2.06
CA LYS A 626 -27.69 -6.41 0.86
C LYS A 626 -27.22 -4.96 0.88
N ASP A 627 -26.99 -4.40 2.06
CA ASP A 627 -26.49 -3.03 2.22
C ASP A 627 -24.95 -2.95 2.24
N HIS A 628 -24.27 -4.09 2.42
CA HIS A 628 -22.81 -4.20 2.34
C HIS A 628 -22.39 -5.00 1.10
N ASP A 629 -22.44 -4.36 -0.07
CA ASP A 629 -21.74 -4.84 -1.26
C ASP A 629 -20.24 -4.71 -1.02
N TYR A 630 -19.63 -5.80 -0.52
CA TYR A 630 -18.17 -5.93 -0.49
C TYR A 630 -17.66 -6.03 -1.92
N ASN A 631 -17.33 -4.91 -2.52
CA ASN A 631 -16.52 -4.86 -3.72
C ASN A 631 -15.10 -5.34 -3.38
N HIS A 632 -14.91 -6.65 -3.34
CA HIS A 632 -13.58 -7.22 -3.50
C HIS A 632 -13.12 -6.89 -4.93
N ALA A 633 -12.26 -5.88 -5.06
CA ALA A 633 -11.47 -5.73 -6.27
C ALA A 633 -10.79 -7.10 -6.50
N LYS A 634 -11.18 -7.79 -7.57
CA LYS A 634 -10.51 -9.02 -7.99
C LYS A 634 -9.04 -8.68 -8.16
N ALA A 635 -8.20 -9.26 -7.32
CA ALA A 635 -6.77 -9.27 -7.53
C ALA A 635 -6.56 -10.02 -8.86
N GLN A 636 -6.33 -9.29 -9.93
CA GLN A 636 -5.89 -9.87 -11.19
C GLN A 636 -4.48 -10.41 -10.94
N GLY A 637 -4.36 -11.73 -10.89
CA GLY A 637 -3.08 -12.41 -10.89
C GLY A 637 -2.31 -12.04 -12.15
N LEU A 638 -1.04 -11.73 -12.01
CA LEU A 638 -0.09 -11.57 -13.10
C LEU A 638 -0.04 -12.92 -13.88
N GLY A 639 -0.81 -13.07 -14.94
CA GLY A 639 -0.67 -14.26 -15.76
C GLY A 639 -1.81 -14.65 -16.69
N ASP A 640 -2.94 -13.96 -16.76
CA ASP A 640 -3.99 -14.35 -17.68
C ASP A 640 -3.99 -13.49 -18.96
N ASN A 641 -3.66 -14.15 -20.07
CA ASN A 641 -3.85 -13.64 -21.43
C ASN A 641 -5.34 -13.42 -21.68
N GLU A 642 -5.70 -12.20 -22.09
CA GLU A 642 -7.04 -11.86 -22.58
C GLU A 642 -7.31 -12.53 -23.92
N GLU A 643 -8.19 -13.51 -23.93
CA GLU A 643 -8.96 -13.85 -25.12
C GLU A 643 -10.26 -13.02 -25.13
N GLU A 644 -10.48 -12.39 -26.26
CA GLU A 644 -11.60 -11.50 -26.59
C GLU A 644 -12.96 -12.02 -26.11
N LYS A 645 -13.68 -11.24 -25.34
CA LYS A 645 -15.11 -11.40 -25.14
C LYS A 645 -15.89 -10.31 -25.87
N THR A 646 -16.40 -10.69 -27.02
CA THR A 646 -17.50 -10.01 -27.72
C THR A 646 -18.73 -9.87 -26.82
N LYS A 647 -19.29 -8.68 -26.82
CA LYS A 647 -20.51 -8.31 -26.09
C LYS A 647 -21.71 -9.15 -26.56
N SER A 648 -22.34 -9.89 -25.65
CA SER A 648 -23.75 -10.24 -25.76
C SER A 648 -24.41 -10.06 -24.39
N ASN A 649 -25.37 -9.14 -24.33
CA ASN A 649 -26.32 -8.99 -23.24
C ASN A 649 -27.16 -10.26 -23.10
N ILE A 650 -26.93 -11.06 -22.07
CA ILE A 650 -27.85 -12.11 -21.65
C ILE A 650 -28.06 -12.01 -20.15
N SER A 651 -29.33 -11.79 -19.78
CA SER A 651 -29.78 -11.80 -18.37
C SER A 651 -29.50 -13.18 -17.77
N SER A 652 -28.70 -13.24 -16.72
CA SER A 652 -28.39 -14.45 -15.98
C SER A 652 -29.57 -14.88 -15.12
N LYS A 653 -30.41 -15.78 -15.64
CA LYS A 653 -31.23 -16.66 -14.82
C LYS A 653 -30.36 -17.83 -14.34
N PRO A 654 -30.44 -18.26 -13.06
CA PRO A 654 -29.66 -19.40 -12.60
C PRO A 654 -30.06 -20.67 -13.39
N LEU A 655 -29.03 -21.35 -13.93
CA LEU A 655 -29.20 -22.65 -14.61
C LEU A 655 -29.64 -23.70 -13.58
N VAL A 656 -30.91 -24.05 -13.59
CA VAL A 656 -31.44 -25.20 -12.86
C VAL A 656 -31.14 -26.44 -13.67
N ARG A 657 -30.43 -27.38 -13.07
CA ARG A 657 -30.06 -28.66 -13.72
C ARG A 657 -31.30 -29.52 -13.84
N GLU A 658 -31.73 -29.83 -15.04
CA GLU A 658 -32.79 -30.81 -15.33
C GLU A 658 -32.21 -32.24 -15.24
N GLY A 659 -32.34 -32.90 -14.09
CA GLY A 659 -32.00 -34.28 -13.90
C GLY A 659 -31.33 -34.63 -12.56
N PRO A 660 -31.50 -35.88 -12.10
CA PRO A 660 -30.93 -36.33 -10.82
C PRO A 660 -29.41 -36.37 -10.87
N LYS A 661 -28.77 -35.99 -9.73
CA LYS A 661 -27.31 -35.97 -9.55
C LYS A 661 -26.77 -37.40 -9.56
N VAL A 662 -26.08 -37.82 -10.62
CA VAL A 662 -25.47 -39.16 -10.72
C VAL A 662 -24.08 -39.13 -10.10
N GLY A 663 -23.80 -40.04 -9.19
CA GLY A 663 -22.51 -40.21 -8.55
C GLY A 663 -21.42 -40.70 -9.51
N ARG A 664 -20.20 -40.31 -9.32
CA ARG A 664 -19.04 -40.58 -10.19
C ARG A 664 -18.80 -42.08 -10.42
N ASN A 665 -19.21 -42.95 -9.46
CA ASN A 665 -19.07 -44.41 -9.50
C ASN A 665 -20.35 -45.17 -9.84
N GLU A 666 -21.47 -44.47 -10.06
CA GLU A 666 -22.74 -45.07 -10.46
C GLU A 666 -22.78 -45.39 -11.96
N LEU A 667 -23.71 -46.25 -12.36
CA LEU A 667 -23.87 -46.61 -13.76
C LEU A 667 -24.34 -45.40 -14.57
N CYS A 668 -23.77 -45.23 -15.76
CA CYS A 668 -24.06 -44.08 -16.60
C CYS A 668 -25.52 -44.13 -17.10
N PRO A 669 -26.29 -43.03 -16.97
CA PRO A 669 -27.69 -43.01 -17.41
C PRO A 669 -27.86 -43.10 -18.92
N CYS A 670 -26.79 -43.09 -19.73
CA CYS A 670 -26.84 -43.30 -21.17
C CYS A 670 -27.07 -44.78 -21.58
N GLY A 671 -27.21 -45.72 -20.64
CA GLY A 671 -27.45 -47.12 -20.90
C GLY A 671 -26.22 -47.95 -21.35
N SER A 672 -25.00 -47.37 -21.28
CA SER A 672 -23.77 -48.05 -21.72
C SER A 672 -23.24 -49.14 -20.78
N GLY A 673 -23.84 -49.37 -19.61
CA GLY A 673 -23.39 -50.33 -18.60
C GLY A 673 -22.04 -49.97 -17.91
N LYS A 674 -21.43 -48.83 -18.25
CA LYS A 674 -20.17 -48.36 -17.67
C LYS A 674 -20.44 -47.38 -16.55
N LYS A 675 -19.48 -47.25 -15.59
CA LYS A 675 -19.53 -46.21 -14.54
C LYS A 675 -19.49 -44.80 -15.17
N TYR A 676 -20.22 -43.84 -14.60
CA TYR A 676 -20.36 -42.49 -15.14
C TYR A 676 -18.99 -41.82 -15.43
N LYS A 677 -17.99 -42.00 -14.59
CA LYS A 677 -16.61 -41.49 -14.79
C LYS A 677 -15.86 -42.10 -15.98
N LEU A 678 -16.34 -43.25 -16.53
CA LEU A 678 -15.70 -43.95 -17.64
C LEU A 678 -16.55 -43.84 -18.92
N CYS A 679 -17.63 -43.05 -18.90
CA CYS A 679 -18.54 -42.84 -20.03
C CYS A 679 -18.82 -41.33 -20.22
N CYS A 680 -20.02 -40.84 -19.91
CA CYS A 680 -20.41 -39.45 -20.16
C CYS A 680 -19.78 -38.46 -19.17
N GLY A 681 -19.17 -38.90 -18.08
CA GLY A 681 -18.43 -38.10 -17.09
C GLY A 681 -16.91 -38.18 -17.24
N LYS A 682 -16.40 -38.59 -18.42
CA LYS A 682 -14.95 -38.57 -18.71
C LYS A 682 -14.58 -37.18 -19.17
N ILE A 683 -13.81 -36.46 -18.33
CA ILE A 683 -13.21 -35.18 -18.64
C ILE A 683 -11.88 -35.42 -19.34
#